data_3a04cb046a185a6d0ff859b10dba34c8
#
_entry.id   3a04cb046a185a6d0ff859b10dba34c8
#
_cell.length_a   1.000
_cell.length_b   1.000
_cell.length_c   1.000
_cell.angle_alpha   90.00
_cell.angle_beta   90.00
_cell.angle_gamma   90.00
#
_symmetry.space_group_name_H-M   'P 1'
#
loop_
_entity.id
_entity.type
_entity.pdbx_description
1 polymer ?
#
loop_
_entity_poly.entity_id
_entity_poly.type
_entity_poly.pdbx_seq_one_letter_code
_entity_poly.pdbx_strand_id
1 'polypeptide(L)'
;ILNMPFSTVQNLSVGVRAQDIPVSGVVKDKSNNSTLPYASVIVKNESGKTVPQLSTTTDDNGRFSTKVKSGYRLVFSFLAFDSLSVKVTKPSERMQIYLSPTENMLDETVVVGFKRVSKAAVTASVTVIKAEDLVNTPVANPMELLQGRVPGLNIQMNNGTPGGLPSFSIRGVSDISVQSSGDGEFMMGLTPPLFVVDGIPQEDVTGYDAAGLLSGATVSPLAMIPLEDIANIQVLKDAAATSLYGSKGAYGVILIETKRGETAKPKVSYSANFVVKTPPRLRDVLAGGAERALRIMQILGNDTSAYHGYNEIHKLQALSDSLNPYYNNNTDWQGVFYQTTYNQTHNLSFSGKPNEKFDYKINANYYTEKGIVKNTDFNRYGIRAAVGYKPNDRFHLDLNLATTLTRNSNGSGNAFSQSGVAAGSAASSLLPPPSMYTASNSALSVFSVQADNQNVVYDASMNIMYLLPFDIRWRSTLGYKYGTVENEKFTPGILNANRATWNNGSEYSYNMYVRSLLSRTVKLGIVNFDLQGGFELSSEKYSGNFIMLNGLASDHIWSSGMPSMAAGRSNFSDKKNTFALIIDPQLSLPGGKYVFTPNIRPEINSSYGSQAKWAINPSLGFRWNFSRESFAKKWKFLDAGALRVTWGRSTTYKASIYDIWGSYNLSKDTYNGVSIIPIDKNAMPNPDLKPVTSTSWNLGTDLSFLNNKIMFVAEAYYKQIDNQLSSIELANHNAFNSVRSTKTSLVNYGLEFSLNVRPLSRQSNWDLNVATSLAINKDVIAKLPNEVRQIINSDAEVVNKLGSNAMGNYLYVYKGVYATDEDVPVNPLTGERLRMGGNTSTQAYFKAGDPIWVDVNGDYIIDEKDKVIVGNSQPRMTGGISINLRYKAFSINTNCSFTLRRDIINKALADRFRAYGTPVAGKVNLTGSGALTPIEAYNFWTEDNIYAQYPNPFDYTRSSIIQPFRYDQTLFMEDGSYFKINGISVA
;
A
#
# COMPACT_ATOMS: atom_id res chain seq x y z
N ILE A 1 -12.14 107.25 4.80
CA ILE A 1 -13.36 107.66 5.47
C ILE A 1 -13.98 106.34 6.07
N LEU A 2 -13.86 106.16 7.38
CA LEU A 2 -14.89 105.93 8.41
C LEU A 2 -15.88 104.78 8.10
N ASN A 3 -16.04 103.74 8.86
CA ASN A 3 -16.36 103.61 10.29
C ASN A 3 -16.29 102.15 10.76
N MET A 4 -15.78 101.99 11.95
CA MET A 4 -16.00 100.79 12.82
C MET A 4 -17.43 100.81 13.37
N PRO A 5 -18.06 99.70 13.88
CA PRO A 5 -17.71 99.30 15.23
C PRO A 5 -17.75 97.78 15.57
N PHE A 6 -16.97 97.44 16.57
CA PHE A 6 -17.08 96.51 17.71
C PHE A 6 -17.94 95.26 17.65
N SER A 7 -17.39 94.17 17.86
CA SER A 7 -17.04 93.24 18.94
C SER A 7 -17.86 91.93 18.88
N THR A 8 -17.09 90.85 18.89
CA THR A 8 -17.33 89.76 19.84
C THR A 8 -16.14 88.76 19.77
N VAL A 9 -15.54 88.56 20.87
CA VAL A 9 -14.49 87.46 21.10
C VAL A 9 -15.22 86.17 21.01
N GLN A 10 -14.86 85.35 20.03
CA GLN A 10 -15.14 83.88 20.05
C GLN A 10 -13.85 83.12 20.10
N ASN A 11 -13.82 82.30 21.11
CA ASN A 11 -12.73 81.33 21.39
C ASN A 11 -12.30 80.57 20.14
N LEU A 12 -11.07 80.70 19.68
CA LEU A 12 -10.40 79.91 18.76
C LEU A 12 -9.96 78.61 19.52
N SER A 13 -10.75 77.56 19.48
CA SER A 13 -10.27 76.20 19.71
C SER A 13 -9.41 75.81 18.49
N VAL A 14 -8.11 75.80 18.69
CA VAL A 14 -7.16 75.23 17.72
C VAL A 14 -7.45 73.74 17.63
N GLY A 15 -8.30 73.35 16.68
CA GLY A 15 -8.46 71.94 16.26
C GLY A 15 -7.15 71.48 15.58
N VAL A 16 -6.36 70.70 16.26
CA VAL A 16 -5.26 69.95 15.63
C VAL A 16 -5.85 69.10 14.56
N ARG A 17 -5.78 69.47 13.28
CA ARG A 17 -6.08 68.61 12.16
C ARG A 17 -5.12 67.42 12.22
N ALA A 18 -5.63 66.24 12.54
CA ALA A 18 -4.88 65.05 12.48
C ALA A 18 -4.22 64.95 11.09
N GLN A 19 -2.93 64.92 11.01
CA GLN A 19 -2.15 64.87 9.78
C GLN A 19 -2.41 63.57 9.09
N ASP A 20 -2.73 63.59 7.80
CA ASP A 20 -2.89 62.38 6.97
C ASP A 20 -1.54 61.70 6.80
N ILE A 21 -1.46 60.45 7.21
CA ILE A 21 -0.26 59.62 7.20
C ILE A 21 -0.23 58.85 5.87
N PRO A 22 0.77 59.01 5.01
CA PRO A 22 0.93 58.18 3.84
C PRO A 22 1.38 56.78 4.25
N VAL A 23 0.73 55.77 3.66
CA VAL A 23 1.03 54.36 3.88
C VAL A 23 1.04 53.65 2.55
N SER A 24 2.17 52.98 2.26
CA SER A 24 2.31 52.15 1.06
C SER A 24 3.04 50.84 1.37
N GLY A 25 2.84 49.85 0.54
CA GLY A 25 3.47 48.55 0.73
C GLY A 25 3.10 47.53 -0.33
N VAL A 26 3.44 46.28 -0.07
CA VAL A 26 3.15 45.13 -0.95
C VAL A 26 2.42 44.07 -0.14
N VAL A 27 1.35 43.53 -0.71
CA VAL A 27 0.62 42.37 -0.16
C VAL A 27 1.10 41.11 -0.86
N LYS A 28 1.48 40.12 -0.07
CA LYS A 28 2.07 38.89 -0.53
C LYS A 28 1.37 37.68 0.09
N ASP A 29 1.39 36.59 -0.61
CA ASP A 29 1.02 35.25 -0.08
C ASP A 29 2.13 34.77 0.87
N LYS A 30 1.75 34.43 2.09
CA LYS A 30 2.68 33.94 3.14
C LYS A 30 3.26 32.55 2.80
N SER A 31 2.58 31.74 1.98
CA SER A 31 2.99 30.37 1.67
C SER A 31 4.11 30.31 0.63
N ASN A 32 4.04 31.14 -0.41
CA ASN A 32 4.93 31.09 -1.56
C ASN A 32 5.64 32.42 -1.89
N ASN A 33 5.39 33.46 -1.06
CA ASN A 33 5.97 34.80 -1.18
C ASN A 33 5.61 35.54 -2.50
N SER A 34 4.61 35.04 -3.25
CA SER A 34 4.07 35.70 -4.44
C SER A 34 3.27 36.96 -4.06
N THR A 35 3.29 37.99 -4.95
CA THR A 35 2.48 39.18 -4.76
C THR A 35 1.00 38.87 -5.04
N LEU A 36 0.10 39.48 -4.29
CA LEU A 36 -1.36 39.34 -4.43
C LEU A 36 -1.95 40.61 -5.11
N PRO A 37 -2.16 40.61 -6.43
CA PRO A 37 -2.80 41.67 -7.15
C PRO A 37 -4.32 41.73 -6.80
N TYR A 38 -4.88 42.97 -6.83
CA TYR A 38 -6.29 43.22 -6.57
C TYR A 38 -6.78 42.83 -5.17
N ALA A 39 -5.90 42.66 -4.19
CA ALA A 39 -6.28 42.47 -2.80
C ALA A 39 -6.94 43.76 -2.26
N SER A 40 -8.09 43.63 -1.58
CA SER A 40 -8.80 44.75 -0.99
C SER A 40 -8.08 45.29 0.23
N VAL A 41 -7.90 46.62 0.30
CA VAL A 41 -7.32 47.32 1.42
C VAL A 41 -8.39 48.26 1.98
N ILE A 42 -9.12 47.80 2.98
CA ILE A 42 -10.25 48.53 3.58
C ILE A 42 -9.74 49.34 4.77
N VAL A 43 -10.02 50.64 4.76
CA VAL A 43 -9.67 51.54 5.87
C VAL A 43 -10.82 51.63 6.86
N LYS A 44 -10.55 51.35 8.13
CA LYS A 44 -11.48 51.52 9.25
C LYS A 44 -10.98 52.57 10.21
N ASN A 45 -11.89 53.43 10.67
CA ASN A 45 -11.57 54.45 11.69
C ASN A 45 -11.42 53.81 13.08
N GLU A 46 -11.11 54.61 14.10
CA GLU A 46 -10.94 54.13 15.48
C GLU A 46 -12.19 53.49 16.07
N SER A 47 -13.37 53.88 15.63
CA SER A 47 -14.65 53.24 16.02
C SER A 47 -14.99 52.00 15.22
N GLY A 48 -14.10 51.52 14.32
CA GLY A 48 -14.28 50.29 13.51
C GLY A 48 -15.16 50.48 12.27
N LYS A 49 -15.67 51.70 11.96
CA LYS A 49 -16.48 51.97 10.80
C LYS A 49 -15.61 52.12 9.55
N THR A 50 -16.01 51.50 8.45
CA THR A 50 -15.30 51.57 7.15
C THR A 50 -15.31 53.00 6.59
N VAL A 51 -14.21 53.46 6.05
CA VAL A 51 -14.03 54.74 5.37
C VAL A 51 -13.77 54.45 3.87
N PRO A 52 -14.81 54.40 3.05
CA PRO A 52 -14.70 53.97 1.65
C PRO A 52 -13.76 54.83 0.80
N GLN A 53 -13.72 56.13 1.07
CA GLN A 53 -12.93 57.12 0.32
C GLN A 53 -11.41 56.90 0.46
N LEU A 54 -10.96 56.22 1.51
CA LEU A 54 -9.55 55.94 1.78
C LEU A 54 -9.19 54.46 1.51
N SER A 55 -10.21 53.63 1.22
CA SER A 55 -10.00 52.21 0.89
C SER A 55 -9.54 52.07 -0.58
N THR A 56 -8.67 51.11 -0.84
CA THR A 56 -8.08 50.91 -2.16
C THR A 56 -7.91 49.40 -2.41
N THR A 57 -7.39 49.03 -3.57
CA THR A 57 -6.96 47.69 -3.92
C THR A 57 -5.50 47.70 -4.33
N THR A 58 -4.83 46.56 -4.25
CA THR A 58 -3.47 46.38 -4.75
C THR A 58 -3.45 46.40 -6.27
N ASP A 59 -2.35 46.90 -6.85
CA ASP A 59 -2.07 46.88 -8.30
C ASP A 59 -1.64 45.50 -8.79
N ASP A 60 -1.28 45.37 -10.08
CA ASP A 60 -0.82 44.13 -10.72
C ASP A 60 0.44 43.50 -10.08
N ASN A 61 1.21 44.33 -9.35
CA ASN A 61 2.41 43.90 -8.62
C ASN A 61 2.13 43.70 -7.11
N GLY A 62 0.85 43.68 -6.70
CA GLY A 62 0.46 43.53 -5.32
C GLY A 62 0.76 44.77 -4.44
N ARG A 63 1.01 45.98 -5.03
CA ARG A 63 1.36 47.17 -4.29
C ARG A 63 0.12 47.98 -3.99
N PHE A 64 0.06 48.61 -2.81
CA PHE A 64 -0.98 49.55 -2.41
C PHE A 64 -0.37 50.87 -1.93
N SER A 65 -1.14 51.93 -2.04
CA SER A 65 -0.83 53.26 -1.48
C SER A 65 -2.13 53.94 -1.05
N THR A 66 -2.18 54.42 0.16
CA THR A 66 -3.30 55.19 0.69
C THR A 66 -2.84 56.20 1.73
N LYS A 67 -3.68 57.17 2.08
CA LYS A 67 -3.45 58.14 3.16
C LYS A 67 -4.47 57.89 4.25
N VAL A 68 -4.04 57.74 5.50
CA VAL A 68 -4.90 57.46 6.64
C VAL A 68 -4.58 58.32 7.83
N LYS A 69 -5.49 58.50 8.75
CA LYS A 69 -5.22 59.20 10.01
C LYS A 69 -4.56 58.26 11.01
N SER A 70 -3.75 58.82 11.91
CA SER A 70 -3.17 58.05 13.02
C SER A 70 -4.26 57.36 13.84
N GLY A 71 -4.07 56.10 14.21
CA GLY A 71 -5.06 55.29 14.94
C GLY A 71 -6.00 54.45 14.06
N TYR A 72 -6.10 54.75 12.75
CA TYR A 72 -6.90 53.98 11.81
C TYR A 72 -6.32 52.58 11.59
N ARG A 73 -7.20 51.67 11.14
CA ARG A 73 -6.80 50.27 10.82
C ARG A 73 -6.94 50.01 9.32
N LEU A 74 -5.92 49.39 8.73
CA LEU A 74 -5.97 48.83 7.40
C LEU A 74 -6.35 47.37 7.52
N VAL A 75 -7.43 46.94 6.87
CA VAL A 75 -7.86 45.56 6.78
C VAL A 75 -7.56 45.09 5.37
N PHE A 76 -6.59 44.20 5.26
CA PHE A 76 -6.22 43.54 4.00
C PHE A 76 -7.03 42.28 3.85
N SER A 77 -7.66 42.09 2.72
CA SER A 77 -8.43 40.88 2.39
C SER A 77 -8.26 40.51 0.91
N PHE A 78 -8.19 39.23 0.65
CA PHE A 78 -8.14 38.67 -0.68
C PHE A 78 -8.99 37.39 -0.73
N LEU A 79 -9.50 37.02 -1.89
CA LEU A 79 -10.33 35.83 -2.04
C LEU A 79 -9.54 34.59 -1.64
N ALA A 80 -10.08 33.74 -0.78
CA ALA A 80 -9.44 32.56 -0.19
C ALA A 80 -8.21 32.83 0.71
N PHE A 81 -8.12 34.06 1.30
CA PHE A 81 -7.10 34.40 2.28
C PHE A 81 -7.71 34.96 3.56
N ASP A 82 -7.05 34.66 4.69
CA ASP A 82 -7.43 35.25 5.98
C ASP A 82 -7.18 36.78 5.96
N SER A 83 -8.17 37.55 6.42
CA SER A 83 -8.01 39.00 6.50
C SER A 83 -7.04 39.40 7.62
N LEU A 84 -6.13 40.32 7.33
CA LEU A 84 -5.17 40.86 8.28
C LEU A 84 -5.52 42.33 8.60
N SER A 85 -5.62 42.65 9.89
CA SER A 85 -5.87 44.03 10.34
C SER A 85 -4.62 44.65 10.98
N VAL A 86 -4.14 45.74 10.43
CA VAL A 86 -2.95 46.45 10.90
C VAL A 86 -3.33 47.84 11.37
N LYS A 87 -3.00 48.23 12.61
CA LYS A 87 -3.20 49.60 13.13
C LYS A 87 -2.06 50.50 12.67
N VAL A 88 -2.40 51.66 12.09
CA VAL A 88 -1.42 52.61 11.59
C VAL A 88 -1.23 53.71 12.63
N THR A 89 0.00 53.87 13.11
CA THR A 89 0.38 54.88 14.08
C THR A 89 1.52 55.78 13.58
N LYS A 90 2.23 55.41 12.55
CA LYS A 90 3.37 56.13 11.96
C LYS A 90 3.34 56.01 10.42
N PRO A 91 3.92 56.94 9.67
CA PRO A 91 4.12 56.79 8.23
C PRO A 91 4.93 55.54 7.90
N SER A 92 4.54 54.81 6.86
CA SER A 92 5.25 53.61 6.43
C SER A 92 5.15 53.47 4.92
N GLU A 93 6.29 53.61 4.24
CA GLU A 93 6.33 53.59 2.75
C GLU A 93 6.72 52.18 2.17
N ARG A 94 7.04 51.20 3.02
CA ARG A 94 7.49 49.84 2.61
C ARG A 94 6.90 48.72 3.47
N MET A 95 5.61 48.77 3.70
CA MET A 95 4.94 47.70 4.45
C MET A 95 4.97 46.38 3.61
N GLN A 96 5.41 45.31 4.23
CA GLN A 96 5.22 43.97 3.69
C GLN A 96 4.08 43.29 4.46
N ILE A 97 3.01 43.04 3.76
CA ILE A 97 1.79 42.41 4.30
C ILE A 97 1.73 40.99 3.75
N TYR A 98 1.72 40.03 4.65
CA TYR A 98 1.60 38.61 4.28
C TYR A 98 0.20 38.12 4.67
N LEU A 99 -0.60 37.75 3.67
CA LEU A 99 -1.88 37.10 3.90
C LEU A 99 -1.66 35.58 3.87
N SER A 100 -2.27 34.85 4.80
CA SER A 100 -2.26 33.39 4.83
C SER A 100 -3.45 32.89 4.03
N PRO A 101 -3.28 31.89 3.16
CA PRO A 101 -4.41 31.25 2.50
C PRO A 101 -5.41 30.74 3.54
N THR A 102 -6.69 30.98 3.33
CA THR A 102 -7.75 30.44 4.19
C THR A 102 -7.95 28.96 3.82
N GLU A 103 -7.52 28.05 4.67
CA GLU A 103 -7.94 26.67 4.56
C GLU A 103 -9.31 26.50 5.20
N ASN A 104 -10.34 26.90 4.50
CA ASN A 104 -11.69 26.52 4.89
C ASN A 104 -11.92 25.11 4.36
N MET A 105 -12.18 24.16 5.25
CA MET A 105 -12.44 22.75 4.90
C MET A 105 -13.55 22.61 3.84
N LEU A 106 -14.50 23.53 3.80
CA LEU A 106 -15.59 23.52 2.84
C LEU A 106 -15.24 24.14 1.47
N ASP A 107 -14.20 24.97 1.40
CA ASP A 107 -13.77 25.65 0.17
C ASP A 107 -12.65 24.89 -0.55
N GLU A 108 -12.07 23.88 0.11
CA GLU A 108 -11.09 22.98 -0.50
C GLU A 108 -11.72 22.27 -1.70
N THR A 109 -11.04 22.32 -2.85
CA THR A 109 -11.50 21.65 -4.05
C THR A 109 -10.91 20.24 -4.10
N VAL A 110 -11.77 19.25 -4.26
CA VAL A 110 -11.40 17.83 -4.37
C VAL A 110 -11.89 17.25 -5.68
N VAL A 111 -11.23 16.23 -6.17
CA VAL A 111 -11.66 15.47 -7.34
C VAL A 111 -12.52 14.29 -6.88
N VAL A 112 -13.76 14.23 -7.32
CA VAL A 112 -14.65 13.10 -7.07
C VAL A 112 -15.12 12.59 -8.42
N GLY A 113 -14.80 11.34 -8.71
CA GLY A 113 -15.01 10.78 -10.03
C GLY A 113 -14.21 11.60 -11.07
N PHE A 114 -14.93 12.33 -11.90
CA PHE A 114 -14.34 13.11 -13.00
C PHE A 114 -14.60 14.61 -12.88
N LYS A 115 -15.05 15.06 -11.70
CA LYS A 115 -15.37 16.46 -11.41
C LYS A 115 -14.45 17.02 -10.35
N ARG A 116 -14.06 18.28 -10.49
CA ARG A 116 -13.51 19.09 -9.40
C ARG A 116 -14.65 19.82 -8.72
N VAL A 117 -14.88 19.51 -7.47
CA VAL A 117 -15.98 20.08 -6.67
C VAL A 117 -15.46 20.59 -5.34
N SER A 118 -16.13 21.62 -4.79
CA SER A 118 -15.86 22.04 -3.42
C SER A 118 -16.19 20.93 -2.44
N LYS A 119 -15.38 20.73 -1.42
CA LYS A 119 -15.60 19.73 -0.36
C LYS A 119 -16.98 19.86 0.30
N ALA A 120 -17.56 21.08 0.33
CA ALA A 120 -18.92 21.32 0.78
C ALA A 120 -20.00 20.64 -0.10
N ALA A 121 -19.67 20.28 -1.32
CA ALA A 121 -20.58 19.62 -2.26
C ALA A 121 -20.27 18.12 -2.42
N VAL A 122 -19.26 17.60 -1.73
CA VAL A 122 -18.86 16.20 -1.78
C VAL A 122 -19.71 15.37 -0.85
N THR A 123 -20.42 14.39 -1.38
CA THR A 123 -21.21 13.42 -0.60
C THR A 123 -20.37 12.22 -0.17
N ALA A 124 -19.34 11.89 -0.96
CA ALA A 124 -18.50 10.71 -0.80
C ALA A 124 -17.42 10.85 0.28
N SER A 125 -16.87 9.72 0.73
CA SER A 125 -15.71 9.66 1.63
C SER A 125 -14.41 9.82 0.85
N VAL A 126 -13.77 10.98 0.97
CA VAL A 126 -12.51 11.32 0.30
C VAL A 126 -11.51 11.87 1.30
N THR A 127 -10.32 11.27 1.32
CA THR A 127 -9.17 11.79 2.09
C THR A 127 -8.16 12.38 1.13
N VAL A 128 -7.75 13.63 1.35
CA VAL A 128 -6.77 14.34 0.52
C VAL A 128 -5.48 14.52 1.29
N ILE A 129 -4.36 14.18 0.67
CA ILE A 129 -3.01 14.39 1.20
C ILE A 129 -2.25 15.24 0.19
N LYS A 130 -1.76 16.38 0.65
CA LYS A 130 -0.97 17.29 -0.18
C LYS A 130 0.48 16.82 -0.24
N ALA A 131 1.14 17.03 -1.39
CA ALA A 131 2.55 16.67 -1.54
C ALA A 131 3.48 17.39 -0.55
N GLU A 132 3.11 18.58 -0.09
CA GLU A 132 3.86 19.34 0.91
C GLU A 132 4.00 18.58 2.24
N ASP A 133 3.01 17.74 2.57
CA ASP A 133 3.03 16.87 3.75
C ASP A 133 3.90 15.62 3.55
N LEU A 134 4.30 15.32 2.30
CA LEU A 134 5.04 14.14 1.91
C LEU A 134 6.52 14.42 1.59
N VAL A 135 6.88 15.68 1.38
CA VAL A 135 8.23 16.10 0.97
C VAL A 135 9.25 15.82 2.09
N ASN A 136 10.49 15.51 1.69
CA ASN A 136 11.65 15.21 2.53
C ASN A 136 11.71 13.78 3.12
N THR A 137 10.93 12.85 2.58
CA THR A 137 11.08 11.44 2.93
C THR A 137 11.50 10.66 1.67
N PRO A 138 12.77 10.29 1.52
CA PRO A 138 13.26 9.59 0.33
C PRO A 138 12.84 8.12 0.39
N VAL A 139 11.74 7.81 -0.26
CA VAL A 139 11.22 6.44 -0.41
C VAL A 139 11.09 6.10 -1.90
N ALA A 140 11.31 4.83 -2.24
CA ALA A 140 11.10 4.35 -3.59
C ALA A 140 9.62 4.41 -3.99
N ASN A 141 8.76 4.07 -3.06
CA ASN A 141 7.32 3.97 -3.29
C ASN A 141 6.56 5.03 -2.48
N PRO A 142 5.87 6.00 -3.13
CA PRO A 142 5.08 7.02 -2.45
C PRO A 142 3.99 6.47 -1.52
N MET A 143 3.58 5.23 -1.71
CA MET A 143 2.55 4.60 -0.85
C MET A 143 3.01 4.41 0.59
N GLU A 144 4.29 4.18 0.83
CA GLU A 144 4.83 4.08 2.20
C GLU A 144 4.52 5.31 3.04
N LEU A 145 4.41 6.47 2.40
CA LEU A 145 4.11 7.74 3.06
C LEU A 145 2.63 7.90 3.45
N LEU A 146 1.75 7.08 2.89
CA LEU A 146 0.32 7.11 3.22
C LEU A 146 -0.02 6.30 4.46
N GLN A 147 0.90 5.43 4.92
CA GLN A 147 0.69 4.60 6.10
C GLN A 147 0.42 5.47 7.33
N GLY A 148 -0.70 5.21 8.02
CA GLY A 148 -1.12 5.95 9.20
C GLY A 148 -1.68 7.35 8.93
N ARG A 149 -1.71 7.85 7.68
CA ARG A 149 -2.27 9.16 7.34
C ARG A 149 -3.71 9.11 6.86
N VAL A 150 -4.12 7.97 6.28
CA VAL A 150 -5.46 7.78 5.75
C VAL A 150 -6.20 6.76 6.62
N PRO A 151 -7.25 7.16 7.34
CA PRO A 151 -8.03 6.22 8.13
C PRO A 151 -8.69 5.17 7.22
N GLY A 152 -8.62 3.90 7.62
CA GLY A 152 -9.17 2.76 6.85
C GLY A 152 -8.27 2.25 5.72
N LEU A 153 -7.17 2.91 5.41
CA LEU A 153 -6.12 2.41 4.52
C LEU A 153 -5.03 1.74 5.35
N ASN A 154 -4.87 0.44 5.19
CA ASN A 154 -3.79 -0.33 5.79
C ASN A 154 -2.77 -0.67 4.71
N ILE A 155 -1.54 -0.27 4.92
CA ILE A 155 -0.40 -0.53 4.02
C ILE A 155 0.65 -1.27 4.83
N GLN A 156 1.11 -2.40 4.34
CA GLN A 156 2.16 -3.17 4.98
C GLN A 156 3.22 -3.53 3.96
N MET A 157 4.47 -3.20 4.27
CA MET A 157 5.62 -3.69 3.50
C MET A 157 5.87 -5.14 3.91
N ASN A 158 5.71 -6.06 2.98
CA ASN A 158 5.86 -7.49 3.25
C ASN A 158 7.33 -7.86 3.46
N ASN A 159 8.22 -7.14 2.80
CA ASN A 159 9.67 -7.28 2.92
C ASN A 159 10.38 -5.93 2.70
N GLY A 160 11.69 -5.91 2.85
CA GLY A 160 12.53 -4.73 2.63
C GLY A 160 13.11 -4.62 1.22
N THR A 161 12.57 -5.32 0.24
CA THR A 161 13.06 -5.28 -1.16
C THR A 161 12.84 -3.89 -1.75
N PRO A 162 13.88 -3.27 -2.32
CA PRO A 162 13.77 -1.96 -2.95
C PRO A 162 12.74 -1.94 -4.09
N GLY A 163 11.85 -0.95 -4.09
CA GLY A 163 10.81 -0.81 -5.10
C GLY A 163 9.67 -1.83 -5.04
N GLY A 164 9.67 -2.74 -4.06
CA GLY A 164 8.68 -3.80 -3.90
C GLY A 164 7.25 -3.29 -3.71
N LEU A 165 6.28 -4.13 -4.09
CA LEU A 165 4.87 -3.83 -3.94
C LEU A 165 4.42 -4.08 -2.49
N PRO A 166 3.91 -3.06 -1.77
CA PRO A 166 3.31 -3.27 -0.46
C PRO A 166 1.94 -3.97 -0.58
N SER A 167 1.52 -4.65 0.47
CA SER A 167 0.14 -5.11 0.57
C SER A 167 -0.78 -3.96 0.98
N PHE A 168 -1.97 -3.93 0.38
CA PHE A 168 -2.97 -2.89 0.61
C PHE A 168 -4.28 -3.49 1.06
N SER A 169 -4.95 -2.80 1.98
CA SER A 169 -6.37 -3.02 2.20
C SER A 169 -7.08 -1.72 2.54
N ILE A 170 -8.22 -1.47 1.90
CA ILE A 170 -9.11 -0.36 2.20
C ILE A 170 -10.37 -0.92 2.84
N ARG A 171 -10.60 -0.56 4.11
CA ARG A 171 -11.77 -1.02 4.89
C ARG A 171 -11.84 -2.54 4.99
N GLY A 172 -10.71 -3.16 5.34
CA GLY A 172 -10.60 -4.59 5.59
C GLY A 172 -10.31 -5.45 4.37
N VAL A 173 -10.35 -6.76 4.59
CA VAL A 173 -10.12 -7.78 3.56
C VAL A 173 -11.23 -7.72 2.52
N SER A 174 -10.89 -7.75 1.26
CA SER A 174 -11.88 -7.70 0.17
C SER A 174 -11.83 -8.93 -0.72
N ASP A 175 -10.86 -9.82 -0.55
CA ASP A 175 -10.75 -11.09 -1.27
C ASP A 175 -10.25 -12.18 -0.31
N ILE A 176 -10.91 -13.31 -0.30
CA ILE A 176 -10.55 -14.48 0.51
C ILE A 176 -9.90 -15.58 -0.32
N SER A 177 -9.63 -15.35 -1.60
CA SER A 177 -8.88 -16.28 -2.41
C SER A 177 -7.46 -16.41 -1.87
N VAL A 178 -6.96 -17.63 -1.86
CA VAL A 178 -5.58 -17.93 -1.44
C VAL A 178 -4.73 -18.04 -2.69
N GLN A 179 -3.61 -17.34 -2.71
CA GLN A 179 -2.64 -17.38 -3.81
C GLN A 179 -1.31 -17.93 -3.28
N SER A 180 -0.68 -18.80 -4.05
CA SER A 180 0.68 -19.25 -3.76
C SER A 180 1.69 -18.15 -4.13
N SER A 181 2.65 -17.92 -3.26
CA SER A 181 3.76 -17.01 -3.52
C SER A 181 4.88 -17.61 -4.38
N GLY A 182 4.73 -18.86 -4.78
CA GLY A 182 5.74 -19.60 -5.55
C GLY A 182 6.78 -20.34 -4.71
N ASP A 183 6.96 -19.99 -3.44
CA ASP A 183 7.93 -20.62 -2.52
C ASP A 183 7.25 -21.50 -1.46
N GLY A 184 6.02 -21.96 -1.71
CA GLY A 184 5.24 -22.75 -0.77
C GLY A 184 4.57 -21.92 0.34
N GLU A 185 4.70 -20.61 0.30
CA GLU A 185 3.92 -19.72 1.15
C GLU A 185 2.64 -19.28 0.43
N PHE A 186 1.55 -19.19 1.19
CA PHE A 186 0.25 -18.79 0.68
C PHE A 186 -0.13 -17.44 1.26
N MET A 187 -0.67 -16.57 0.41
CA MET A 187 -1.18 -15.26 0.79
C MET A 187 -2.66 -15.15 0.42
N MET A 188 -3.41 -14.43 1.25
CA MET A 188 -4.76 -14.03 0.86
C MET A 188 -4.69 -13.11 -0.34
N GLY A 189 -5.67 -13.22 -1.24
CA GLY A 189 -5.69 -12.47 -2.48
C GLY A 189 -5.44 -10.98 -2.28
N LEU A 190 -4.42 -10.47 -2.94
CA LEU A 190 -4.13 -9.05 -2.94
C LEU A 190 -5.26 -8.30 -3.64
N THR A 191 -5.77 -7.27 -3.00
CA THR A 191 -6.79 -6.38 -3.55
C THR A 191 -6.29 -4.95 -3.60
N PRO A 192 -5.32 -4.67 -4.50
CA PRO A 192 -4.81 -3.31 -4.61
C PRO A 192 -5.94 -2.37 -5.06
N PRO A 193 -5.97 -1.15 -4.52
CA PRO A 193 -6.87 -0.13 -5.02
C PRO A 193 -6.49 0.26 -6.45
N LEU A 194 -7.45 0.77 -7.22
CA LEU A 194 -7.16 1.33 -8.52
C LEU A 194 -6.34 2.61 -8.37
N PHE A 195 -5.19 2.68 -9.03
CA PHE A 195 -4.43 3.92 -9.16
C PHE A 195 -4.87 4.69 -10.40
N VAL A 196 -5.12 5.98 -10.25
CA VAL A 196 -5.49 6.87 -11.34
C VAL A 196 -4.53 8.06 -11.35
N VAL A 197 -3.76 8.22 -12.41
CA VAL A 197 -2.78 9.31 -12.55
C VAL A 197 -3.28 10.31 -13.59
N ASP A 198 -3.43 11.55 -13.20
CA ASP A 198 -3.96 12.64 -14.04
C ASP A 198 -5.27 12.27 -14.78
N GLY A 199 -6.11 11.45 -14.11
CA GLY A 199 -7.41 11.02 -14.61
C GLY A 199 -7.40 9.75 -15.46
N ILE A 200 -6.25 9.09 -15.64
CA ILE A 200 -6.12 7.83 -16.38
C ILE A 200 -5.92 6.67 -15.40
N PRO A 201 -6.78 5.64 -15.43
CA PRO A 201 -6.61 4.43 -14.68
C PRO A 201 -5.29 3.73 -15.06
N GLN A 202 -4.48 3.41 -14.03
CA GLN A 202 -3.27 2.61 -14.18
C GLN A 202 -3.63 1.16 -13.98
N GLU A 203 -3.25 0.34 -14.91
CA GLU A 203 -3.42 -1.10 -14.79
C GLU A 203 -2.45 -1.67 -13.78
N ASP A 204 -2.97 -2.64 -13.03
CA ASP A 204 -2.15 -3.44 -12.15
C ASP A 204 -1.43 -4.49 -13.00
N VAL A 205 -0.12 -4.34 -13.14
CA VAL A 205 0.73 -5.31 -13.87
C VAL A 205 0.84 -6.64 -13.10
N THR A 206 0.31 -6.67 -11.86
CA THR A 206 0.39 -7.84 -10.96
C THR A 206 -0.55 -8.99 -11.33
N GLY A 207 -1.46 -8.79 -12.27
CA GLY A 207 -2.47 -9.80 -12.63
C GLY A 207 -1.96 -10.96 -13.48
N TYR A 208 -0.74 -10.93 -13.96
CA TYR A 208 -0.24 -11.89 -14.95
C TYR A 208 1.13 -12.52 -14.62
N ASP A 209 1.47 -12.64 -13.37
CA ASP A 209 2.38 -13.72 -12.99
C ASP A 209 1.60 -15.05 -13.15
N ALA A 210 1.28 -15.34 -14.40
CA ALA A 210 0.40 -16.43 -14.82
C ALA A 210 0.90 -17.81 -14.44
N ALA A 211 2.05 -17.89 -13.77
CA ALA A 211 2.63 -19.18 -13.39
C ALA A 211 3.43 -19.17 -12.07
N GLY A 212 3.59 -18.03 -11.34
CA GLY A 212 4.61 -18.00 -10.28
C GLY A 212 6.03 -18.25 -10.81
N LEU A 213 6.17 -18.29 -12.14
CA LEU A 213 7.36 -18.68 -12.86
C LEU A 213 8.38 -17.56 -12.96
N LEU A 214 7.90 -16.31 -12.89
CA LEU A 214 8.71 -15.12 -12.87
C LEU A 214 8.75 -14.58 -11.44
N SER A 215 9.49 -15.22 -10.57
CA SER A 215 9.71 -14.78 -9.19
C SER A 215 10.53 -13.47 -9.09
N GLY A 216 10.22 -12.51 -9.96
CA GLY A 216 10.70 -11.15 -9.85
C GLY A 216 9.78 -10.36 -8.92
N ALA A 217 10.32 -9.53 -8.03
CA ALA A 217 9.51 -8.60 -7.28
C ALA A 217 8.78 -7.69 -8.26
N THR A 218 7.46 -7.76 -8.29
CA THR A 218 6.64 -6.84 -9.07
C THR A 218 6.89 -5.42 -8.55
N VAL A 219 7.41 -4.58 -9.44
CA VAL A 219 7.64 -3.17 -9.12
C VAL A 219 6.28 -2.49 -9.00
N SER A 220 6.06 -1.79 -7.91
CA SER A 220 4.83 -1.00 -7.74
C SER A 220 4.66 0.00 -8.89
N PRO A 221 3.48 0.10 -9.54
CA PRO A 221 3.22 1.13 -10.55
C PRO A 221 3.50 2.55 -10.03
N LEU A 222 3.38 2.77 -8.73
CA LEU A 222 3.67 4.05 -8.10
C LEU A 222 5.16 4.28 -7.86
N ALA A 223 5.97 3.24 -7.76
CA ALA A 223 7.41 3.40 -7.71
C ALA A 223 7.98 3.98 -9.02
N MET A 224 7.19 3.99 -10.10
CA MET A 224 7.55 4.63 -11.38
C MET A 224 7.30 6.15 -11.37
N ILE A 225 6.58 6.70 -10.38
CA ILE A 225 6.26 8.13 -10.29
C ILE A 225 7.16 8.78 -9.24
N PRO A 226 8.01 9.75 -9.61
CA PRO A 226 8.78 10.51 -8.64
C PRO A 226 7.88 11.27 -7.67
N LEU A 227 8.19 11.20 -6.38
CA LEU A 227 7.43 11.91 -5.33
C LEU A 227 7.37 13.42 -5.56
N GLU A 228 8.44 13.98 -6.10
CA GLU A 228 8.59 15.41 -6.41
C GLU A 228 7.61 15.88 -7.50
N ASP A 229 7.13 14.96 -8.33
CA ASP A 229 6.13 15.26 -9.37
C ASP A 229 4.69 15.23 -8.87
N ILE A 230 4.44 14.67 -7.70
CA ILE A 230 3.09 14.56 -7.12
C ILE A 230 2.67 15.91 -6.55
N ALA A 231 1.47 16.39 -6.90
CA ALA A 231 0.83 17.56 -6.33
C ALA A 231 -0.05 17.20 -5.13
N ASN A 232 -0.91 16.20 -5.29
CA ASN A 232 -1.73 15.64 -4.22
C ASN A 232 -2.09 14.19 -4.49
N ILE A 233 -2.44 13.48 -3.41
CA ILE A 233 -2.97 12.12 -3.45
C ILE A 233 -4.34 12.15 -2.77
N GLN A 234 -5.35 11.58 -3.44
CA GLN A 234 -6.71 11.48 -2.93
C GLN A 234 -7.12 10.03 -2.85
N VAL A 235 -7.65 9.61 -1.71
CA VAL A 235 -8.11 8.23 -1.49
C VAL A 235 -9.62 8.19 -1.41
N LEU A 236 -10.24 7.50 -2.36
CA LEU A 236 -11.68 7.27 -2.43
C LEU A 236 -12.00 5.92 -1.82
N LYS A 237 -12.81 5.90 -0.76
CA LYS A 237 -13.02 4.70 0.07
C LYS A 237 -14.42 4.10 -0.03
N ASP A 238 -15.41 4.87 -0.41
CA ASP A 238 -16.80 4.42 -0.49
C ASP A 238 -17.30 4.18 -1.93
N ALA A 239 -18.36 3.41 -2.07
CA ALA A 239 -18.90 3.08 -3.38
C ALA A 239 -19.51 4.29 -4.10
N ALA A 240 -19.91 5.37 -3.41
CA ALA A 240 -20.41 6.57 -4.08
C ALA A 240 -19.32 7.27 -4.90
N ALA A 241 -18.07 7.22 -4.42
CA ALA A 241 -16.93 7.74 -5.17
C ALA A 241 -16.36 6.72 -6.16
N THR A 242 -16.29 5.45 -5.78
CA THR A 242 -15.57 4.41 -6.57
C THR A 242 -16.42 3.80 -7.67
N SER A 243 -17.76 3.83 -7.57
CA SER A 243 -18.66 3.29 -8.61
C SER A 243 -18.48 3.96 -9.97
N LEU A 244 -18.05 5.23 -9.99
CA LEU A 244 -17.74 5.94 -11.25
C LEU A 244 -16.53 5.36 -12.00
N TYR A 245 -15.67 4.62 -11.30
CA TYR A 245 -14.54 3.88 -11.89
C TYR A 245 -14.90 2.43 -12.22
N GLY A 246 -16.15 2.02 -11.98
CA GLY A 246 -16.72 0.73 -12.34
C GLY A 246 -16.01 -0.45 -11.68
N SER A 247 -15.82 -1.52 -12.44
CA SER A 247 -15.23 -2.78 -11.97
C SER A 247 -13.81 -2.62 -11.43
N LYS A 248 -13.05 -1.69 -11.97
CA LYS A 248 -11.68 -1.41 -11.53
C LYS A 248 -11.62 -0.73 -10.15
N GLY A 249 -12.67 0.02 -9.77
CA GLY A 249 -12.74 0.77 -8.52
C GLY A 249 -13.29 0.01 -7.31
N ALA A 250 -13.65 -1.27 -7.43
CA ALA A 250 -14.38 -2.01 -6.40
C ALA A 250 -13.64 -2.14 -5.05
N TYR A 251 -12.32 -2.09 -5.06
CA TYR A 251 -11.47 -2.20 -3.86
C TYR A 251 -10.97 -0.84 -3.34
N GLY A 252 -11.44 0.25 -3.93
CA GLY A 252 -11.04 1.62 -3.63
C GLY A 252 -10.26 2.24 -4.78
N VAL A 253 -10.09 3.57 -4.74
CA VAL A 253 -9.38 4.31 -5.78
C VAL A 253 -8.43 5.31 -5.15
N ILE A 254 -7.21 5.37 -5.65
CA ILE A 254 -6.19 6.34 -5.27
C ILE A 254 -5.90 7.22 -6.48
N LEU A 255 -6.30 8.49 -6.37
CA LEU A 255 -6.08 9.49 -7.40
C LEU A 255 -4.78 10.22 -7.12
N ILE A 256 -3.94 10.38 -8.13
CA ILE A 256 -2.68 11.10 -8.07
C ILE A 256 -2.74 12.22 -9.11
N GLU A 257 -2.62 13.44 -8.64
CA GLU A 257 -2.47 14.60 -9.51
C GLU A 257 -1.00 15.03 -9.54
N THR A 258 -0.46 15.29 -10.74
CA THR A 258 0.93 15.72 -10.90
C THR A 258 1.05 17.24 -10.94
N LYS A 259 2.20 17.76 -10.51
CA LYS A 259 2.52 19.20 -10.49
C LYS A 259 2.65 19.76 -11.89
N ARG A 260 2.19 21.00 -12.08
CA ARG A 260 2.29 21.79 -13.31
C ARG A 260 3.14 23.04 -13.12
N GLY A 261 3.37 23.78 -14.19
CA GLY A 261 4.02 25.09 -14.14
C GLY A 261 3.06 26.15 -13.55
N GLU A 262 3.44 26.80 -12.46
CA GLU A 262 2.61 27.78 -11.75
C GLU A 262 3.21 29.20 -11.78
N THR A 263 4.51 29.32 -11.98
CA THR A 263 5.23 30.60 -11.88
C THR A 263 5.33 31.32 -13.22
N ALA A 264 5.04 32.61 -13.25
CA ALA A 264 5.15 33.44 -14.46
C ALA A 264 6.57 33.47 -15.02
N LYS A 265 7.60 33.45 -14.16
CA LYS A 265 8.99 33.34 -14.57
C LYS A 265 9.40 31.88 -14.66
N PRO A 266 10.17 31.47 -15.69
CA PRO A 266 10.75 30.14 -15.74
C PRO A 266 11.55 29.83 -14.48
N LYS A 267 11.29 28.68 -13.89
CA LYS A 267 11.96 28.21 -12.68
C LYS A 267 12.70 26.91 -12.99
N VAL A 268 13.98 26.91 -12.67
CA VAL A 268 14.79 25.71 -12.65
C VAL A 268 14.95 25.28 -11.20
N SER A 269 14.66 24.04 -10.89
CA SER A 269 14.90 23.50 -9.55
C SER A 269 15.63 22.17 -9.65
N TYR A 270 16.65 22.05 -8.81
CA TYR A 270 17.39 20.81 -8.63
C TYR A 270 17.30 20.41 -7.15
N SER A 271 16.96 19.15 -6.90
CA SER A 271 17.01 18.58 -5.57
C SER A 271 17.80 17.27 -5.59
N ALA A 272 18.58 17.04 -4.55
CA ALA A 272 19.29 15.78 -4.35
C ALA A 272 19.07 15.31 -2.91
N ASN A 273 18.82 14.02 -2.74
CA ASN A 273 18.71 13.38 -1.44
C ASN A 273 19.72 12.22 -1.38
N PHE A 274 20.44 12.13 -0.26
CA PHE A 274 21.36 11.05 0.03
C PHE A 274 20.88 10.32 1.28
N VAL A 275 20.81 9.00 1.21
CA VAL A 275 20.28 8.17 2.29
C VAL A 275 21.26 7.06 2.61
N VAL A 276 21.54 6.89 3.89
CA VAL A 276 22.29 5.74 4.39
C VAL A 276 21.30 4.79 5.03
N LYS A 277 21.30 3.53 4.61
CA LYS A 277 20.51 2.46 5.20
C LYS A 277 21.44 1.45 5.86
N THR A 278 21.14 1.08 7.08
CA THR A 278 21.88 0.07 7.84
C THR A 278 20.98 -1.13 8.12
N PRO A 279 21.53 -2.35 8.17
CA PRO A 279 20.78 -3.50 8.64
C PRO A 279 20.20 -3.26 10.04
N PRO A 280 19.02 -3.82 10.36
CA PRO A 280 18.53 -3.84 11.73
C PRO A 280 19.44 -4.72 12.60
N ARG A 281 19.18 -4.75 13.92
CA ARG A 281 19.83 -5.72 14.79
C ARG A 281 19.57 -7.13 14.26
N LEU A 282 20.64 -7.83 13.93
CA LEU A 282 20.58 -9.20 13.42
C LEU A 282 20.37 -10.16 14.61
N ARG A 283 19.99 -11.40 14.28
CA ARG A 283 19.76 -12.42 15.31
C ARG A 283 21.08 -12.85 15.97
N ASP A 284 21.01 -13.19 17.25
CA ASP A 284 22.12 -13.82 17.94
C ASP A 284 22.25 -15.27 17.45
N VAL A 285 23.47 -15.70 17.15
CA VAL A 285 23.80 -17.05 16.70
C VAL A 285 24.95 -17.64 17.50
N LEU A 286 24.90 -18.94 17.72
CA LEU A 286 26.06 -19.68 18.25
C LEU A 286 27.12 -19.77 17.17
N ALA A 287 28.38 -19.63 17.57
CA ALA A 287 29.48 -19.57 16.61
C ALA A 287 30.66 -20.42 17.03
N GLY A 288 31.38 -20.99 16.04
CA GLY A 288 32.63 -21.72 16.20
C GLY A 288 32.56 -22.92 17.17
N GLY A 289 33.44 -22.91 18.17
CA GLY A 289 33.55 -24.00 19.15
C GLY A 289 32.28 -24.23 19.97
N ALA A 290 31.51 -23.21 20.31
CA ALA A 290 30.25 -23.35 21.04
C ALA A 290 29.16 -24.06 20.21
N GLU A 291 29.03 -23.71 18.94
CA GLU A 291 28.12 -24.43 18.01
C GLU A 291 28.53 -25.86 17.83
N ARG A 292 29.85 -26.12 17.65
CA ARG A 292 30.39 -27.47 17.48
C ARG A 292 30.09 -28.33 18.70
N ALA A 293 30.40 -27.86 19.92
CA ALA A 293 30.18 -28.57 21.16
C ALA A 293 28.70 -28.97 21.35
N LEU A 294 27.79 -28.03 21.08
CA LEU A 294 26.35 -28.28 21.20
C LEU A 294 25.88 -29.34 20.19
N ARG A 295 26.33 -29.29 18.95
CA ARG A 295 25.96 -30.29 17.93
C ARG A 295 26.48 -31.70 18.26
N ILE A 296 27.70 -31.77 18.78
CA ILE A 296 28.27 -33.05 19.25
C ILE A 296 27.43 -33.61 20.42
N MET A 297 27.13 -32.79 21.42
CA MET A 297 26.29 -33.22 22.56
C MET A 297 24.91 -33.68 22.10
N GLN A 298 24.31 -32.97 21.15
CA GLN A 298 23.01 -33.32 20.60
C GLN A 298 23.02 -34.66 19.86
N ILE A 299 24.04 -34.93 19.04
CA ILE A 299 24.17 -36.23 18.35
C ILE A 299 24.38 -37.36 19.37
N LEU A 300 25.27 -37.19 20.32
CA LEU A 300 25.57 -38.24 21.34
C LEU A 300 24.38 -38.48 22.29
N GLY A 301 23.64 -37.43 22.67
CA GLY A 301 22.47 -37.56 23.55
C GLY A 301 21.25 -38.22 22.91
N ASN A 302 21.13 -38.21 21.58
CA ASN A 302 19.97 -38.80 20.88
C ASN A 302 20.23 -40.17 20.27
N ASP A 303 21.47 -40.64 20.29
CA ASP A 303 21.79 -41.91 19.67
C ASP A 303 21.84 -42.98 20.79
N THR A 304 21.02 -44.02 20.66
CA THR A 304 20.98 -45.15 21.59
C THR A 304 22.20 -46.02 21.50
N SER A 305 23.02 -45.84 20.45
CA SER A 305 24.30 -46.51 20.25
C SER A 305 25.42 -45.48 20.18
N ALA A 306 26.25 -45.41 21.21
CA ALA A 306 27.45 -44.55 21.23
C ALA A 306 28.33 -44.73 20.00
N TYR A 307 28.43 -45.97 19.49
CA TYR A 307 29.16 -46.26 18.28
C TYR A 307 28.57 -45.59 17.03
N HIS A 308 27.27 -45.55 16.90
CA HIS A 308 26.58 -44.87 15.79
C HIS A 308 26.75 -43.36 15.88
N GLY A 309 26.57 -42.79 17.05
CA GLY A 309 26.76 -41.36 17.27
C GLY A 309 28.20 -40.92 16.97
N TYR A 310 29.22 -41.68 17.40
CA TYR A 310 30.60 -41.36 17.03
C TYR A 310 30.85 -41.45 15.52
N ASN A 311 30.27 -42.43 14.84
CA ASN A 311 30.41 -42.54 13.37
C ASN A 311 29.78 -41.35 12.65
N GLU A 312 28.64 -40.85 13.10
CA GLU A 312 28.00 -39.69 12.52
C GLU A 312 28.84 -38.40 12.72
N ILE A 313 29.45 -38.23 13.89
CA ILE A 313 30.40 -37.14 14.15
C ILE A 313 31.62 -37.22 13.23
N HIS A 314 32.22 -38.44 13.09
CA HIS A 314 33.40 -38.61 12.23
C HIS A 314 33.16 -38.42 10.75
N LYS A 315 31.94 -38.65 10.27
CA LYS A 315 31.58 -38.35 8.86
C LYS A 315 31.60 -36.85 8.56
N LEU A 316 31.55 -36.00 9.57
CA LEU A 316 31.52 -34.54 9.43
C LEU A 316 32.80 -33.91 9.99
N GLN A 317 33.74 -33.63 9.15
CA GLN A 317 35.06 -33.07 9.51
C GLN A 317 34.92 -31.75 10.26
N ALA A 318 33.91 -30.95 9.95
CA ALA A 318 33.59 -29.72 10.70
C ALA A 318 33.27 -29.98 12.19
N LEU A 319 32.85 -31.21 12.56
CA LEU A 319 32.61 -31.60 13.93
C LEU A 319 33.81 -32.33 14.56
N SER A 320 34.45 -33.24 13.80
CA SER A 320 35.46 -34.15 14.33
C SER A 320 36.91 -33.64 14.28
N ASP A 321 37.24 -32.73 13.37
CA ASP A 321 38.61 -32.23 13.14
C ASP A 321 38.73 -30.73 13.42
N SER A 322 38.70 -30.38 14.71
CA SER A 322 38.84 -28.97 15.14
C SER A 322 40.29 -28.48 15.12
N LEU A 323 41.27 -29.35 14.95
CA LEU A 323 42.69 -28.99 14.86
C LEU A 323 43.08 -28.52 13.47
N ASN A 324 42.35 -28.94 12.46
CA ASN A 324 42.58 -28.55 11.07
C ASN A 324 41.96 -27.13 10.83
N PRO A 325 42.79 -26.13 10.49
CA PRO A 325 42.29 -24.79 10.25
C PRO A 325 41.17 -24.70 9.18
N TYR A 326 41.13 -25.62 8.22
CA TYR A 326 40.12 -25.69 7.18
C TYR A 326 38.73 -26.03 7.74
N TYR A 327 38.66 -26.81 8.79
CA TYR A 327 37.39 -27.24 9.41
C TYR A 327 37.06 -26.50 10.71
N ASN A 328 37.99 -25.70 11.23
CA ASN A 328 37.81 -24.91 12.46
C ASN A 328 37.32 -23.48 12.12
N ASN A 329 36.13 -23.39 11.56
CA ASN A 329 35.55 -22.14 11.10
C ASN A 329 34.70 -21.47 12.19
N ASN A 330 34.60 -20.14 12.08
CA ASN A 330 33.75 -19.27 12.87
C ASN A 330 33.22 -18.14 11.95
N THR A 331 32.43 -18.52 10.96
CA THR A 331 31.99 -17.60 9.91
C THR A 331 30.75 -16.81 10.32
N ASP A 332 30.85 -15.49 10.30
CA ASP A 332 29.70 -14.61 10.41
C ASP A 332 28.98 -14.49 9.06
N TRP A 333 28.06 -15.39 8.82
CA TRP A 333 27.26 -15.39 7.60
C TRP A 333 26.35 -14.20 7.48
N GLN A 334 25.90 -13.62 8.60
CA GLN A 334 25.07 -12.41 8.57
C GLN A 334 25.90 -11.23 8.03
N GLY A 335 27.13 -11.05 8.48
CA GLY A 335 28.05 -10.05 7.94
C GLY A 335 28.41 -10.29 6.48
N VAL A 336 28.42 -11.56 6.02
CA VAL A 336 28.61 -11.87 4.60
C VAL A 336 27.46 -11.36 3.73
N PHE A 337 26.22 -11.52 4.16
CA PHE A 337 25.01 -11.26 3.34
C PHE A 337 24.44 -9.88 3.50
N TYR A 338 24.57 -9.25 4.67
CA TYR A 338 24.04 -7.91 4.92
C TYR A 338 25.09 -6.82 4.71
N GLN A 339 24.62 -5.63 4.37
CA GLN A 339 25.47 -4.47 4.09
C GLN A 339 24.82 -3.15 4.46
N THR A 340 25.64 -2.15 4.82
CA THR A 340 25.22 -0.75 4.84
C THR A 340 25.24 -0.21 3.42
N THR A 341 24.19 0.52 3.01
CA THR A 341 24.03 1.03 1.65
C THR A 341 23.90 2.54 1.60
N TYR A 342 24.33 3.11 0.49
CA TYR A 342 24.28 4.55 0.20
C TYR A 342 23.41 4.74 -1.03
N ASN A 343 22.29 5.41 -0.85
CA ASN A 343 21.27 5.59 -1.85
C ASN A 343 21.11 7.06 -2.20
N GLN A 344 20.71 7.37 -3.41
CA GLN A 344 20.61 8.74 -3.86
C GLN A 344 19.44 8.97 -4.80
N THR A 345 18.91 10.18 -4.74
CA THR A 345 17.88 10.68 -5.65
C THR A 345 18.32 12.01 -6.19
N HIS A 346 18.22 12.19 -7.50
CA HIS A 346 18.45 13.46 -8.18
C HIS A 346 17.23 13.81 -9.00
N ASN A 347 16.76 15.03 -8.84
CA ASN A 347 15.58 15.52 -9.53
C ASN A 347 15.84 16.91 -10.10
N LEU A 348 15.72 17.07 -11.41
CA LEU A 348 15.90 18.31 -12.13
C LEU A 348 14.60 18.70 -12.82
N SER A 349 14.04 19.86 -12.49
CA SER A 349 12.81 20.29 -13.11
C SER A 349 12.90 21.70 -13.68
N PHE A 350 12.28 21.87 -14.85
CA PHE A 350 12.10 23.12 -15.55
C PHE A 350 10.59 23.40 -15.63
N SER A 351 10.13 24.51 -15.08
CA SER A 351 8.70 24.80 -15.08
C SER A 351 8.46 26.30 -15.30
N GLY A 352 7.34 26.64 -15.90
CA GLY A 352 6.95 28.04 -16.08
C GLY A 352 5.54 28.16 -16.64
N LYS A 353 4.96 29.34 -16.41
CA LYS A 353 3.68 29.79 -16.99
C LYS A 353 3.88 31.22 -17.50
N PRO A 354 4.57 31.38 -18.66
CA PRO A 354 4.97 32.70 -19.16
C PRO A 354 3.78 33.61 -19.48
N ASN A 355 2.60 33.05 -19.69
CA ASN A 355 1.35 33.79 -19.87
C ASN A 355 0.15 32.91 -19.46
N GLU A 356 -1.05 33.49 -19.42
CA GLU A 356 -2.29 32.76 -19.07
C GLU A 356 -2.67 31.65 -20.06
N LYS A 357 -2.03 31.62 -21.24
CA LYS A 357 -2.37 30.68 -22.34
C LYS A 357 -1.50 29.43 -22.36
N PHE A 358 -0.33 29.45 -21.70
CA PHE A 358 0.65 28.37 -21.82
C PHE A 358 1.35 28.11 -20.50
N ASP A 359 1.36 26.89 -20.06
CA ASP A 359 2.17 26.41 -18.95
C ASP A 359 2.91 25.13 -19.32
N TYR A 360 4.07 24.93 -18.71
CA TYR A 360 4.88 23.75 -18.94
C TYR A 360 5.64 23.34 -17.70
N LYS A 361 5.89 22.03 -17.57
CA LYS A 361 6.82 21.45 -16.62
C LYS A 361 7.52 20.26 -17.28
N ILE A 362 8.83 20.26 -17.24
CA ILE A 362 9.66 19.13 -17.66
C ILE A 362 10.46 18.69 -16.44
N ASN A 363 10.43 17.43 -16.14
CA ASN A 363 11.14 16.85 -15.00
C ASN A 363 11.97 15.66 -15.44
N ALA A 364 13.24 15.60 -15.00
CA ALA A 364 14.12 14.46 -15.13
C ALA A 364 14.47 13.95 -13.73
N ASN A 365 14.28 12.67 -13.50
CA ASN A 365 14.51 12.03 -12.20
C ASN A 365 15.44 10.82 -12.37
N TYR A 366 16.41 10.74 -11.45
CA TYR A 366 17.24 9.56 -11.24
C TYR A 366 17.12 9.14 -9.78
N TYR A 367 16.84 7.87 -9.56
CA TYR A 367 16.75 7.26 -8.24
C TYR A 367 17.51 5.95 -8.22
N THR A 368 18.35 5.75 -7.22
CA THR A 368 19.02 4.47 -6.98
C THR A 368 18.89 4.07 -5.52
N GLU A 369 18.54 2.82 -5.28
CA GLU A 369 18.42 2.21 -3.98
C GLU A 369 19.05 0.82 -4.01
N LYS A 370 20.07 0.62 -3.19
CA LYS A 370 20.62 -0.70 -2.89
C LYS A 370 19.97 -1.22 -1.61
N GLY A 371 19.55 -2.47 -1.62
CA GLY A 371 19.00 -3.13 -0.45
C GLY A 371 20.09 -3.45 0.58
N ILE A 372 19.68 -3.58 1.84
CA ILE A 372 20.56 -4.02 2.93
C ILE A 372 21.00 -5.48 2.75
N VAL A 373 20.27 -6.28 1.99
CA VAL A 373 20.70 -7.60 1.51
C VAL A 373 21.46 -7.41 0.21
N LYS A 374 22.65 -8.01 0.09
CA LYS A 374 23.46 -7.93 -1.13
C LYS A 374 22.72 -8.48 -2.35
N ASN A 375 23.05 -7.99 -3.53
CA ASN A 375 22.43 -8.33 -4.81
C ASN A 375 20.95 -7.96 -4.92
N THR A 376 20.48 -7.06 -4.08
CA THR A 376 19.14 -6.45 -4.21
C THR A 376 19.28 -4.97 -4.50
N ASP A 377 18.66 -4.50 -5.56
CA ASP A 377 18.68 -3.08 -5.94
C ASP A 377 17.44 -2.67 -6.71
N PHE A 378 17.26 -1.36 -6.81
CA PHE A 378 16.23 -0.73 -7.63
C PHE A 378 16.78 0.59 -8.18
N ASN A 379 16.75 0.73 -9.49
CA ASN A 379 17.17 1.93 -10.19
C ASN A 379 16.03 2.44 -11.05
N ARG A 380 15.77 3.75 -11.02
CA ARG A 380 14.75 4.40 -11.84
C ARG A 380 15.33 5.61 -12.56
N TYR A 381 15.07 5.68 -13.85
CA TYR A 381 15.35 6.81 -14.72
C TYR A 381 14.02 7.27 -15.32
N GLY A 382 13.63 8.50 -15.06
CA GLY A 382 12.34 9.02 -15.51
C GLY A 382 12.48 10.39 -16.16
N ILE A 383 11.71 10.60 -17.23
CA ILE A 383 11.49 11.92 -17.82
C ILE A 383 10.00 12.10 -17.97
N ARG A 384 9.49 13.23 -17.50
CA ARG A 384 8.09 13.63 -17.62
C ARG A 384 7.99 15.05 -18.17
N ALA A 385 7.11 15.26 -19.14
CA ALA A 385 6.76 16.56 -19.68
C ALA A 385 5.25 16.77 -19.56
N ALA A 386 4.85 17.87 -18.94
CA ALA A 386 3.45 18.32 -18.87
C ALA A 386 3.34 19.70 -19.53
N VAL A 387 2.39 19.83 -20.45
CA VAL A 387 2.13 21.07 -21.21
C VAL A 387 0.66 21.40 -21.13
N GLY A 388 0.33 22.60 -20.68
CA GLY A 388 -1.01 23.16 -20.71
C GLY A 388 -1.12 24.26 -21.75
N TYR A 389 -2.16 24.21 -22.58
CA TYR A 389 -2.45 25.22 -23.60
C TYR A 389 -3.90 25.70 -23.56
N LYS A 390 -4.11 26.96 -23.23
CA LYS A 390 -5.40 27.62 -23.09
C LYS A 390 -5.43 28.88 -23.97
N PRO A 391 -5.62 28.77 -25.30
CA PRO A 391 -5.61 29.93 -26.20
C PRO A 391 -6.71 30.94 -25.89
N ASN A 392 -7.85 30.47 -25.38
CA ASN A 392 -9.01 31.26 -25.00
C ASN A 392 -9.81 30.56 -23.90
N ASP A 393 -10.86 31.19 -23.38
CA ASP A 393 -11.67 30.61 -22.29
C ASP A 393 -12.55 29.43 -22.71
N ARG A 394 -12.69 29.16 -24.00
CA ARG A 394 -13.48 28.02 -24.51
C ARG A 394 -12.69 26.76 -24.72
N PHE A 395 -11.37 26.85 -24.93
CA PHE A 395 -10.53 25.70 -25.24
C PHE A 395 -9.39 25.56 -24.24
N HIS A 396 -9.21 24.38 -23.73
CA HIS A 396 -8.09 24.00 -22.88
C HIS A 396 -7.59 22.60 -23.27
N LEU A 397 -6.28 22.49 -23.43
CA LEU A 397 -5.58 21.23 -23.76
C LEU A 397 -4.48 20.99 -22.74
N ASP A 398 -4.49 19.81 -22.14
CA ASP A 398 -3.41 19.33 -21.28
C ASP A 398 -2.79 18.09 -21.93
N LEU A 399 -1.50 18.13 -22.14
CA LEU A 399 -0.69 17.02 -22.67
C LEU A 399 0.32 16.60 -21.59
N ASN A 400 0.34 15.33 -21.23
CA ASN A 400 1.36 14.74 -20.36
C ASN A 400 2.04 13.59 -21.11
N LEU A 401 3.35 13.59 -21.10
CA LEU A 401 4.21 12.55 -21.67
C LEU A 401 5.19 12.11 -20.58
N ALA A 402 5.31 10.81 -20.36
CA ALA A 402 6.28 10.28 -19.42
C ALA A 402 6.93 9.02 -19.97
N THR A 403 8.22 8.89 -19.71
CA THR A 403 8.96 7.67 -19.96
C THR A 403 9.71 7.32 -18.69
N THR A 404 9.57 6.08 -18.26
CA THR A 404 10.26 5.58 -17.07
C THR A 404 10.92 4.24 -17.40
N LEU A 405 12.21 4.16 -17.14
CA LEU A 405 12.98 2.93 -17.14
C LEU A 405 13.26 2.55 -15.68
N THR A 406 12.91 1.35 -15.29
CA THR A 406 13.32 0.77 -14.00
C THR A 406 14.17 -0.47 -14.26
N ARG A 407 15.17 -0.66 -13.41
CA ARG A 407 15.94 -1.90 -13.30
C ARG A 407 15.96 -2.31 -11.86
N ASN A 408 15.70 -3.57 -11.59
CA ASN A 408 15.78 -4.11 -10.24
C ASN A 408 16.35 -5.51 -10.24
N SER A 409 17.12 -5.79 -9.21
CA SER A 409 17.60 -7.14 -8.90
C SER A 409 17.04 -7.56 -7.53
N ASN A 410 16.52 -8.79 -7.47
CA ASN A 410 16.05 -9.40 -6.23
C ASN A 410 17.02 -10.48 -5.75
N GLY A 411 18.15 -10.62 -6.39
CA GLY A 411 19.09 -11.71 -6.15
C GLY A 411 18.42 -13.08 -6.39
N SER A 412 18.63 -14.00 -5.47
CA SER A 412 18.04 -15.35 -5.53
C SER A 412 16.68 -15.45 -4.84
N GLY A 413 16.24 -14.39 -4.15
CA GLY A 413 14.96 -14.36 -3.41
C GLY A 413 13.77 -13.92 -4.26
N ASN A 414 12.55 -14.23 -3.80
CA ASN A 414 11.34 -13.61 -4.33
C ASN A 414 10.86 -12.47 -3.42
N ALA A 415 9.87 -11.71 -3.90
CA ALA A 415 9.34 -10.53 -3.22
C ALA A 415 8.67 -10.83 -1.87
N PHE A 416 8.23 -12.05 -1.64
CA PHE A 416 7.39 -12.43 -0.51
C PHE A 416 8.10 -13.37 0.47
N SER A 417 9.20 -13.97 0.07
CA SER A 417 9.97 -14.91 0.87
C SER A 417 11.39 -14.41 1.07
N GLN A 418 11.92 -14.62 2.26
CA GLN A 418 13.34 -14.39 2.57
C GLN A 418 14.20 -15.59 2.16
N SER A 419 13.79 -16.34 1.15
CA SER A 419 14.58 -17.39 0.54
C SER A 419 15.83 -16.84 -0.15
N GLY A 420 16.71 -17.70 -0.55
CA GLY A 420 17.92 -17.32 -1.28
C GLY A 420 18.97 -16.67 -0.39
N VAL A 421 19.35 -15.41 -0.68
CA VAL A 421 20.44 -14.71 0.03
C VAL A 421 20.15 -14.58 1.53
N ALA A 422 18.93 -14.23 1.90
CA ALA A 422 18.55 -14.10 3.31
C ALA A 422 18.56 -15.47 4.02
N ALA A 423 18.16 -16.55 3.37
CA ALA A 423 18.28 -17.89 3.90
C ALA A 423 19.75 -18.29 4.11
N GLY A 424 20.65 -17.92 3.19
CA GLY A 424 22.07 -18.15 3.32
C GLY A 424 22.69 -17.50 4.55
N SER A 425 22.16 -16.36 5.00
CA SER A 425 22.60 -15.71 6.25
C SER A 425 22.33 -16.54 7.51
N ALA A 426 21.50 -17.57 7.40
CA ALA A 426 21.17 -18.51 8.47
C ALA A 426 22.03 -19.79 8.45
N ALA A 427 23.07 -19.85 7.65
CA ALA A 427 23.98 -20.99 7.61
C ALA A 427 24.79 -21.14 8.89
N SER A 428 25.25 -22.36 9.14
CA SER A 428 26.12 -22.70 10.29
C SER A 428 27.45 -21.95 10.22
N SER A 429 27.91 -21.43 11.36
CA SER A 429 29.25 -20.81 11.48
C SER A 429 30.40 -21.75 11.20
N LEU A 430 30.15 -23.06 11.26
CA LEU A 430 31.16 -24.09 10.99
C LEU A 430 31.49 -24.24 9.51
N LEU A 431 30.70 -23.68 8.62
CA LEU A 431 31.04 -23.61 7.19
C LEU A 431 32.17 -22.61 6.94
N PRO A 432 33.14 -22.97 6.05
CA PRO A 432 34.23 -22.05 5.75
C PRO A 432 33.74 -20.73 5.14
N PRO A 433 34.44 -19.62 5.45
CA PRO A 433 34.13 -18.34 4.86
C PRO A 433 34.32 -18.35 3.33
N PRO A 434 33.70 -17.38 2.63
CA PRO A 434 33.90 -17.23 1.20
C PRO A 434 35.38 -17.06 0.85
N SER A 435 35.90 -17.93 0.03
CA SER A 435 37.25 -17.79 -0.52
C SER A 435 37.35 -18.38 -1.92
N MET A 436 38.38 -17.96 -2.66
CA MET A 436 38.66 -18.53 -4.00
C MET A 436 38.97 -20.05 -3.95
N TYR A 437 39.29 -20.58 -2.78
CA TYR A 437 39.63 -21.98 -2.56
C TYR A 437 38.43 -22.83 -2.10
N THR A 438 37.32 -22.21 -1.75
CA THR A 438 36.09 -22.85 -1.29
C THR A 438 34.97 -22.77 -2.33
N ALA A 439 35.28 -22.99 -3.59
CA ALA A 439 34.37 -22.86 -4.73
C ALA A 439 33.11 -23.78 -4.65
N SER A 440 33.11 -24.77 -3.76
CA SER A 440 31.98 -25.69 -3.56
C SER A 440 30.98 -25.23 -2.50
N ASN A 441 31.15 -24.05 -1.94
CA ASN A 441 30.23 -23.54 -0.93
C ASN A 441 28.91 -23.04 -1.57
N SER A 442 27.87 -23.86 -1.49
CA SER A 442 26.55 -23.54 -2.08
C SER A 442 25.94 -22.27 -1.53
N ALA A 443 26.25 -21.89 -0.28
CA ALA A 443 25.74 -20.64 0.30
C ALA A 443 26.28 -19.40 -0.39
N LEU A 444 27.50 -19.44 -0.94
CA LEU A 444 28.10 -18.33 -1.68
C LEU A 444 27.71 -18.33 -3.14
N SER A 445 27.43 -19.45 -3.70
CA SER A 445 27.01 -19.53 -5.10
C SER A 445 25.64 -18.87 -5.30
N VAL A 446 24.88 -18.62 -4.22
CA VAL A 446 23.69 -17.75 -4.24
C VAL A 446 24.01 -16.34 -4.70
N PHE A 447 25.23 -15.83 -4.47
CA PHE A 447 25.66 -14.54 -5.02
C PHE A 447 25.92 -14.59 -6.53
N SER A 448 26.09 -15.74 -7.11
CA SER A 448 26.23 -15.91 -8.55
C SER A 448 24.89 -16.07 -9.28
N VAL A 449 23.76 -16.13 -8.57
CA VAL A 449 22.45 -15.99 -9.20
C VAL A 449 22.32 -14.57 -9.74
N GLN A 450 22.16 -14.48 -11.03
CA GLN A 450 21.94 -13.20 -11.71
C GLN A 450 20.46 -13.05 -11.98
N ALA A 451 19.87 -11.98 -11.50
CA ALA A 451 18.48 -11.63 -11.78
C ALA A 451 18.45 -10.15 -12.20
N ASP A 452 18.21 -9.92 -13.48
CA ASP A 452 18.07 -8.57 -14.06
C ASP A 452 16.64 -8.42 -14.58
N ASN A 453 15.89 -7.54 -13.94
CA ASN A 453 14.54 -7.23 -14.34
C ASN A 453 14.52 -5.78 -14.84
N GLN A 454 14.15 -5.60 -16.08
CA GLN A 454 14.03 -4.29 -16.70
C GLN A 454 12.57 -4.03 -17.08
N ASN A 455 12.06 -2.86 -16.70
CA ASN A 455 10.73 -2.43 -17.09
C ASN A 455 10.82 -1.02 -17.71
N VAL A 456 10.26 -0.88 -18.90
CA VAL A 456 10.17 0.40 -19.61
C VAL A 456 8.71 0.74 -19.84
N VAL A 457 8.30 1.92 -19.40
CA VAL A 457 6.93 2.40 -19.55
C VAL A 457 6.92 3.73 -20.28
N TYR A 458 6.13 3.80 -21.32
CA TYR A 458 5.75 5.02 -22.03
C TYR A 458 4.29 5.34 -21.70
N ASP A 459 4.04 6.50 -21.16
CA ASP A 459 2.71 6.99 -20.78
C ASP A 459 2.46 8.32 -21.49
N ALA A 460 1.40 8.37 -22.28
CA ALA A 460 0.96 9.58 -22.98
C ALA A 460 -0.51 9.84 -22.64
N SER A 461 -0.79 11.05 -22.17
CA SER A 461 -2.16 11.45 -21.88
C SER A 461 -2.49 12.82 -22.41
N MET A 462 -3.71 12.97 -22.91
CA MET A 462 -4.24 14.22 -23.45
C MET A 462 -5.63 14.46 -22.88
N ASN A 463 -5.79 15.60 -22.21
CA ASN A 463 -7.08 16.07 -21.73
C ASN A 463 -7.51 17.30 -22.55
N ILE A 464 -8.66 17.21 -23.20
CA ILE A 464 -9.26 18.29 -23.99
C ILE A 464 -10.50 18.78 -23.27
N MET A 465 -10.62 20.08 -23.08
CA MET A 465 -11.86 20.70 -22.62
C MET A 465 -12.28 21.76 -23.65
N TYR A 466 -13.53 21.67 -24.07
CA TYR A 466 -14.12 22.64 -24.98
C TYR A 466 -15.50 23.08 -24.48
N LEU A 467 -15.72 24.41 -24.45
CA LEU A 467 -17.00 25.00 -24.10
C LEU A 467 -17.85 25.15 -25.37
N LEU A 468 -18.81 24.25 -25.52
CA LEU A 468 -19.81 24.24 -26.59
C LEU A 468 -20.87 25.35 -26.37
N PRO A 469 -21.69 25.69 -27.37
CA PRO A 469 -22.86 26.53 -27.17
C PRO A 469 -23.76 26.03 -26.02
N PHE A 470 -24.54 26.93 -25.44
CA PHE A 470 -25.42 26.66 -24.29
C PHE A 470 -24.69 26.26 -22.99
N ASP A 471 -23.44 26.70 -22.80
CA ASP A 471 -22.60 26.41 -21.61
C ASP A 471 -22.40 24.90 -21.38
N ILE A 472 -22.45 24.11 -22.43
CA ILE A 472 -22.12 22.68 -22.36
C ILE A 472 -20.59 22.55 -22.41
N ARG A 473 -20.00 21.96 -21.36
CA ARG A 473 -18.57 21.61 -21.31
C ARG A 473 -18.37 20.21 -21.82
N TRP A 474 -17.69 20.09 -22.95
CA TRP A 474 -17.18 18.83 -23.43
C TRP A 474 -15.78 18.62 -22.89
N ARG A 475 -15.56 17.46 -22.26
CA ARG A 475 -14.26 17.05 -21.74
C ARG A 475 -13.94 15.67 -22.26
N SER A 476 -12.79 15.53 -22.94
CA SER A 476 -12.31 14.24 -23.43
C SER A 476 -10.93 13.96 -22.86
N THR A 477 -10.74 12.74 -22.39
CA THR A 477 -9.45 12.23 -21.90
C THR A 477 -9.05 11.08 -22.82
N LEU A 478 -7.87 11.19 -23.40
CA LEU A 478 -7.24 10.16 -24.21
C LEU A 478 -5.97 9.71 -23.47
N GLY A 479 -5.78 8.43 -23.35
CA GLY A 479 -4.61 7.83 -22.73
C GLY A 479 -4.06 6.70 -23.56
N TYR A 480 -2.74 6.63 -23.66
CA TYR A 480 -2.02 5.50 -24.23
C TYR A 480 -0.84 5.17 -23.36
N LYS A 481 -0.78 3.94 -22.88
CA LYS A 481 0.33 3.42 -22.10
C LYS A 481 0.86 2.19 -22.80
N TYR A 482 2.17 2.14 -22.98
CA TYR A 482 2.89 0.98 -23.50
C TYR A 482 3.99 0.61 -22.50
N GLY A 483 4.04 -0.66 -22.13
CA GLY A 483 5.04 -1.19 -21.20
C GLY A 483 5.71 -2.42 -21.77
N THR A 484 7.01 -2.55 -21.53
CA THR A 484 7.77 -3.77 -21.76
C THR A 484 8.40 -4.20 -20.45
N VAL A 485 8.37 -5.47 -20.16
CA VAL A 485 9.04 -6.09 -19.01
C VAL A 485 9.94 -7.19 -19.56
N GLU A 486 11.20 -7.13 -19.18
CA GLU A 486 12.19 -8.16 -19.46
C GLU A 486 12.72 -8.69 -18.14
N ASN A 487 12.54 -9.99 -17.89
CA ASN A 487 12.99 -10.66 -16.69
C ASN A 487 13.97 -11.74 -17.08
N GLU A 488 15.17 -11.69 -16.55
CA GLU A 488 16.19 -12.69 -16.76
C GLU A 488 16.68 -13.20 -15.41
N LYS A 489 16.74 -14.54 -15.25
CA LYS A 489 17.29 -15.17 -14.06
C LYS A 489 18.15 -16.35 -14.46
N PHE A 490 19.41 -16.27 -14.09
CA PHE A 490 20.36 -17.36 -14.20
C PHE A 490 20.69 -17.94 -12.83
N THR A 491 20.58 -19.25 -12.69
CA THR A 491 20.94 -19.99 -11.48
C THR A 491 22.05 -20.98 -11.82
N PRO A 492 23.23 -20.84 -11.23
CA PRO A 492 24.37 -21.76 -11.48
C PRO A 492 24.06 -23.20 -11.13
N GLY A 493 24.73 -24.14 -11.82
CA GLY A 493 24.51 -25.57 -11.63
C GLY A 493 24.78 -26.05 -10.22
N ILE A 494 25.75 -25.47 -9.53
CA ILE A 494 26.08 -25.82 -8.13
C ILE A 494 24.90 -25.64 -7.17
N LEU A 495 23.98 -24.73 -7.49
CA LEU A 495 22.73 -24.50 -6.71
C LEU A 495 21.59 -25.43 -7.08
N ASN A 496 21.69 -26.15 -8.19
CA ASN A 496 20.62 -26.95 -8.73
C ASN A 496 21.14 -28.33 -9.19
N ALA A 497 21.71 -29.10 -8.28
CA ALA A 497 22.22 -30.47 -8.51
C ALA A 497 23.14 -30.55 -9.76
N ASN A 498 24.03 -29.59 -9.93
CA ASN A 498 24.97 -29.43 -11.08
C ASN A 498 24.25 -29.20 -12.42
N ARG A 499 23.05 -28.66 -12.39
CA ARG A 499 22.23 -28.31 -13.57
C ARG A 499 21.93 -26.84 -13.57
N ALA A 500 22.70 -26.05 -14.30
CA ALA A 500 22.40 -24.63 -14.44
C ALA A 500 21.03 -24.41 -15.06
N THR A 501 20.32 -23.40 -14.59
CA THR A 501 19.03 -22.98 -15.14
C THR A 501 19.07 -21.55 -15.61
N TRP A 502 18.42 -21.30 -16.71
CA TRP A 502 18.20 -19.96 -17.24
C TRP A 502 16.74 -19.74 -17.58
N ASN A 503 16.18 -18.72 -16.99
CA ASN A 503 14.80 -18.31 -17.20
C ASN A 503 14.82 -16.92 -17.85
N ASN A 504 14.09 -16.77 -18.93
CA ASN A 504 13.92 -15.48 -19.59
C ASN A 504 12.45 -15.26 -19.91
N GLY A 505 11.92 -14.15 -19.47
CA GLY A 505 10.56 -13.69 -19.76
C GLY A 505 10.60 -12.34 -20.44
N SER A 506 9.89 -12.19 -21.54
CA SER A 506 9.69 -10.93 -22.22
C SER A 506 8.20 -10.69 -22.40
N GLU A 507 7.74 -9.57 -21.90
CA GLU A 507 6.32 -9.21 -21.85
C GLU A 507 6.13 -7.82 -22.40
N TYR A 508 5.02 -7.60 -23.09
CA TYR A 508 4.57 -6.26 -23.44
C TYR A 508 3.11 -6.08 -23.15
N SER A 509 2.77 -4.88 -22.74
CA SER A 509 1.39 -4.48 -22.49
C SER A 509 1.09 -3.16 -23.17
N TYR A 510 -0.14 -3.00 -23.61
CA TYR A 510 -0.65 -1.68 -23.93
C TYR A 510 -2.04 -1.46 -23.37
N ASN A 511 -2.28 -0.23 -22.97
CA ASN A 511 -3.59 0.23 -22.53
C ASN A 511 -3.96 1.48 -23.33
N MET A 512 -5.06 1.39 -24.06
CA MET A 512 -5.70 2.51 -24.74
C MET A 512 -6.94 2.91 -23.97
N TYR A 513 -7.05 4.17 -23.62
CA TYR A 513 -8.11 4.72 -22.81
C TYR A 513 -8.73 5.94 -23.48
N VAL A 514 -10.04 5.94 -23.60
CA VAL A 514 -10.82 7.07 -24.13
C VAL A 514 -12.01 7.31 -23.21
N ARG A 515 -12.16 8.52 -22.72
CA ARG A 515 -13.34 8.96 -21.99
C ARG A 515 -13.82 10.27 -22.56
N SER A 516 -15.12 10.39 -22.86
CA SER A 516 -15.73 11.61 -23.35
C SER A 516 -16.96 11.93 -22.53
N LEU A 517 -16.99 13.12 -21.93
CA LEU A 517 -18.03 13.58 -21.02
C LEU A 517 -18.57 14.92 -21.46
N LEU A 518 -19.87 15.07 -21.40
CA LEU A 518 -20.59 16.34 -21.52
C LEU A 518 -21.10 16.72 -20.13
N SER A 519 -20.91 17.97 -19.75
CA SER A 519 -21.44 18.50 -18.49
C SER A 519 -22.07 19.87 -18.67
N ARG A 520 -23.16 20.12 -17.94
CA ARG A 520 -23.88 21.40 -17.91
C ARG A 520 -24.48 21.64 -16.55
N THR A 521 -24.33 22.88 -16.06
CA THR A 521 -25.03 23.35 -14.86
C THR A 521 -26.28 24.08 -15.27
N VAL A 522 -27.43 23.60 -14.82
CA VAL A 522 -28.74 24.20 -15.08
C VAL A 522 -29.39 24.63 -13.76
N LYS A 523 -29.89 25.85 -13.69
CA LYS A 523 -30.65 26.33 -12.55
C LYS A 523 -32.14 26.20 -12.85
N LEU A 524 -32.86 25.38 -12.08
CA LEU A 524 -34.31 25.23 -12.18
C LEU A 524 -34.93 25.72 -10.86
N GLY A 525 -35.42 26.98 -10.89
CA GLY A 525 -35.93 27.63 -9.70
C GLY A 525 -34.86 27.73 -8.60
N ILE A 526 -35.10 27.03 -7.48
CA ILE A 526 -34.18 27.03 -6.32
C ILE A 526 -33.13 25.90 -6.37
N VAL A 527 -33.18 25.00 -7.35
CA VAL A 527 -32.28 23.84 -7.43
C VAL A 527 -31.23 24.06 -8.52
N ASN A 528 -29.95 23.83 -8.18
CA ASN A 528 -28.88 23.74 -9.15
C ASN A 528 -28.69 22.28 -9.54
N PHE A 529 -28.81 21.99 -10.84
CA PHE A 529 -28.55 20.70 -11.45
C PHE A 529 -27.20 20.75 -12.16
N ASP A 530 -26.25 19.97 -11.70
CA ASP A 530 -24.99 19.71 -12.37
C ASP A 530 -25.11 18.37 -13.09
N LEU A 531 -25.42 18.42 -14.37
CA LEU A 531 -25.59 17.23 -15.19
C LEU A 531 -24.28 16.86 -15.86
N GLN A 532 -23.84 15.62 -15.68
CA GLN A 532 -22.70 15.05 -16.37
C GLN A 532 -23.06 13.68 -16.93
N GLY A 533 -22.67 13.42 -18.17
CA GLY A 533 -22.88 12.12 -18.79
C GLY A 533 -21.94 11.90 -19.96
N GLY A 534 -21.70 10.66 -20.31
CA GLY A 534 -20.84 10.30 -21.43
C GLY A 534 -20.47 8.82 -21.44
N PHE A 535 -19.35 8.51 -22.04
CA PHE A 535 -18.88 7.13 -22.21
C PHE A 535 -17.39 7.01 -21.95
N GLU A 536 -16.98 5.77 -21.68
CA GLU A 536 -15.61 5.35 -21.49
C GLU A 536 -15.35 4.06 -22.27
N LEU A 537 -14.18 4.02 -22.90
CA LEU A 537 -13.65 2.87 -23.63
C LEU A 537 -12.26 2.57 -23.09
N SER A 538 -11.96 1.34 -22.77
CA SER A 538 -10.59 0.88 -22.54
C SER A 538 -10.32 -0.40 -23.32
N SER A 539 -9.11 -0.50 -23.88
CA SER A 539 -8.62 -1.68 -24.56
C SER A 539 -7.25 -1.99 -24.02
N GLU A 540 -7.14 -3.12 -23.38
CA GLU A 540 -5.95 -3.61 -22.70
C GLU A 540 -5.49 -4.87 -23.43
N LYS A 541 -4.23 -4.94 -23.76
CA LYS A 541 -3.62 -6.19 -24.23
C LYS A 541 -2.36 -6.45 -23.45
N TYR A 542 -2.22 -7.68 -23.10
CA TYR A 542 -1.06 -8.21 -22.44
C TYR A 542 -0.58 -9.43 -23.21
N SER A 543 0.69 -9.53 -23.48
CA SER A 543 1.26 -10.64 -24.24
C SER A 543 2.71 -10.85 -23.85
N GLY A 544 3.12 -12.08 -23.78
CA GLY A 544 4.50 -12.38 -23.43
C GLY A 544 4.90 -13.79 -23.83
N ASN A 545 6.18 -14.02 -23.75
CA ASN A 545 6.80 -15.31 -23.91
C ASN A 545 7.72 -15.58 -22.72
N PHE A 546 7.81 -16.84 -22.36
CA PHE A 546 8.66 -17.31 -21.31
C PHE A 546 9.44 -18.54 -21.80
N ILE A 547 10.73 -18.54 -21.50
CA ILE A 547 11.65 -19.64 -21.83
C ILE A 547 12.36 -20.04 -20.54
N MET A 548 12.31 -21.30 -20.21
CA MET A 548 13.07 -21.91 -19.12
C MET A 548 13.95 -22.99 -19.70
N LEU A 549 15.27 -22.87 -19.52
CA LEU A 549 16.24 -23.88 -19.87
C LEU A 549 16.80 -24.49 -18.59
N ASN A 550 16.80 -25.81 -18.50
CA ASN A 550 17.30 -26.54 -17.34
C ASN A 550 18.39 -27.53 -17.78
N GLY A 551 19.49 -27.58 -17.02
CA GLY A 551 20.63 -28.41 -17.33
C GLY A 551 21.45 -27.87 -18.51
N LEU A 552 21.81 -26.58 -18.44
CA LEU A 552 22.72 -25.96 -19.39
C LEU A 552 24.11 -26.58 -19.33
N ALA A 553 24.78 -26.58 -20.45
CA ALA A 553 26.14 -27.17 -20.59
C ALA A 553 27.24 -26.33 -19.89
N SER A 554 26.99 -25.09 -19.55
CA SER A 554 27.95 -24.18 -18.92
C SER A 554 27.27 -23.17 -17.99
N ASP A 555 27.96 -22.84 -16.90
CA ASP A 555 27.61 -21.76 -15.99
C ASP A 555 28.01 -20.36 -16.49
N HIS A 556 28.74 -20.29 -17.60
CA HIS A 556 29.28 -19.02 -18.12
C HIS A 556 28.61 -18.54 -19.40
N ILE A 557 27.85 -19.40 -20.07
CA ILE A 557 27.18 -19.04 -21.32
C ILE A 557 25.72 -19.50 -21.23
N TRP A 558 24.82 -18.55 -21.38
CA TRP A 558 23.37 -18.81 -21.40
C TRP A 558 22.69 -17.97 -22.49
N SER A 559 21.88 -18.60 -23.28
CA SER A 559 21.03 -17.97 -24.29
C SER A 559 19.91 -18.93 -24.70
N SER A 560 18.89 -18.42 -25.37
CA SER A 560 17.74 -19.22 -25.83
C SER A 560 18.09 -20.34 -26.81
N GLY A 561 19.26 -20.31 -27.41
CA GLY A 561 19.77 -21.30 -28.37
C GLY A 561 20.71 -22.36 -27.74
N MET A 562 20.99 -22.29 -26.43
CA MET A 562 21.92 -23.22 -25.80
C MET A 562 21.31 -24.62 -25.66
N PRO A 563 22.12 -25.67 -25.86
CA PRO A 563 21.72 -27.02 -25.53
C PRO A 563 21.39 -27.13 -24.03
N SER A 564 20.25 -27.73 -23.74
CA SER A 564 19.77 -27.95 -22.36
C SER A 564 19.14 -29.32 -22.25
N MET A 565 19.16 -29.90 -21.04
CA MET A 565 18.55 -31.20 -20.77
C MET A 565 17.02 -31.14 -20.86
N ALA A 566 16.44 -30.00 -20.50
CA ALA A 566 15.01 -29.75 -20.62
C ALA A 566 14.76 -28.28 -20.94
N ALA A 567 13.81 -27.99 -21.80
CA ALA A 567 13.36 -26.67 -22.15
C ALA A 567 11.84 -26.53 -21.99
N GLY A 568 11.42 -25.57 -21.21
CA GLY A 568 10.03 -25.10 -21.13
C GLY A 568 9.83 -23.83 -21.94
N ARG A 569 8.77 -23.75 -22.69
CA ARG A 569 8.37 -22.53 -23.40
C ARG A 569 6.88 -22.28 -23.20
N SER A 570 6.53 -21.06 -22.88
CA SER A 570 5.15 -20.64 -22.73
C SER A 570 4.94 -19.31 -23.44
N ASN A 571 3.89 -19.22 -24.21
CA ASN A 571 3.41 -17.98 -24.80
C ASN A 571 2.00 -17.73 -24.30
N PHE A 572 1.73 -16.49 -23.96
CA PHE A 572 0.38 -16.08 -23.57
C PHE A 572 0.02 -14.75 -24.21
N SER A 573 -1.25 -14.56 -24.45
CA SER A 573 -1.80 -13.29 -24.92
C SER A 573 -3.22 -13.17 -24.42
N ASP A 574 -3.48 -12.07 -23.71
CA ASP A 574 -4.83 -11.74 -23.27
C ASP A 574 -5.19 -10.33 -23.74
N LYS A 575 -6.46 -10.16 -24.14
CA LYS A 575 -7.01 -8.88 -24.56
C LYS A 575 -8.34 -8.65 -23.89
N LYS A 576 -8.43 -7.52 -23.21
CA LYS A 576 -9.61 -7.12 -22.47
C LYS A 576 -10.12 -5.77 -22.97
N ASN A 577 -11.37 -5.73 -23.35
CA ASN A 577 -12.04 -4.50 -23.76
C ASN A 577 -13.17 -4.20 -22.80
N THR A 578 -13.29 -2.93 -22.40
CA THR A 578 -14.37 -2.46 -21.54
C THR A 578 -15.06 -1.28 -22.20
N PHE A 579 -16.38 -1.30 -22.23
CA PHE A 579 -17.21 -0.17 -22.58
C PHE A 579 -18.12 0.17 -21.42
N ALA A 580 -18.19 1.47 -21.07
CA ALA A 580 -19.06 1.94 -20.00
C ALA A 580 -19.78 3.24 -20.39
N LEU A 581 -20.99 3.38 -19.89
CA LEU A 581 -21.73 4.65 -19.90
C LEU A 581 -21.63 5.27 -18.50
N ILE A 582 -21.54 6.58 -18.45
CA ILE A 582 -21.41 7.34 -17.21
C ILE A 582 -22.55 8.35 -17.15
N ILE A 583 -23.33 8.30 -16.07
CA ILE A 583 -24.41 9.24 -15.79
C ILE A 583 -24.23 9.69 -14.34
N ASP A 584 -23.84 10.94 -14.17
CA ASP A 584 -23.42 11.49 -12.87
C ASP A 584 -24.03 12.88 -12.64
N PRO A 585 -25.35 12.98 -12.37
CA PRO A 585 -25.99 14.23 -11.99
C PRO A 585 -25.71 14.55 -10.52
N GLN A 586 -25.63 15.85 -10.22
CA GLN A 586 -25.61 16.37 -8.87
C GLN A 586 -26.68 17.43 -8.70
N LEU A 587 -27.48 17.30 -7.66
CA LEU A 587 -28.53 18.22 -7.31
C LEU A 587 -28.12 18.97 -6.05
N SER A 588 -28.15 20.29 -6.07
CA SER A 588 -27.88 21.11 -4.87
C SER A 588 -28.95 22.18 -4.65
N LEU A 589 -29.44 22.24 -3.42
CA LEU A 589 -30.40 23.26 -2.98
C LEU A 589 -29.68 24.58 -2.64
N PRO A 590 -30.38 25.71 -2.57
CA PRO A 590 -29.80 27.03 -2.38
C PRO A 590 -28.79 27.11 -1.25
N GLY A 591 -27.68 27.77 -1.52
CA GLY A 591 -26.57 27.88 -0.58
C GLY A 591 -25.86 26.56 -0.28
N GLY A 592 -26.12 25.49 -1.03
CA GLY A 592 -25.48 24.19 -0.83
C GLY A 592 -25.82 23.54 0.51
N LYS A 593 -27.03 23.78 1.05
CA LYS A 593 -27.47 23.16 2.30
C LYS A 593 -27.64 21.66 2.15
N TYR A 594 -28.28 21.24 1.07
CA TYR A 594 -28.53 19.83 0.74
C TYR A 594 -27.93 19.53 -0.63
N VAL A 595 -27.19 18.46 -0.71
CA VAL A 595 -26.59 17.96 -1.95
C VAL A 595 -26.96 16.50 -2.12
N PHE A 596 -27.44 16.16 -3.30
CA PHE A 596 -27.83 14.80 -3.67
C PHE A 596 -27.12 14.39 -4.97
N THR A 597 -26.46 13.23 -4.96
CA THR A 597 -25.66 12.71 -6.09
C THR A 597 -26.08 11.27 -6.40
N PRO A 598 -27.08 11.06 -7.26
CA PRO A 598 -27.37 9.75 -7.82
C PRO A 598 -26.45 9.50 -9.01
N ASN A 599 -25.73 8.39 -9.02
CA ASN A 599 -24.85 8.01 -10.12
C ASN A 599 -25.21 6.62 -10.62
N ILE A 600 -24.99 6.38 -11.89
CA ILE A 600 -25.15 5.08 -12.49
C ILE A 600 -24.10 4.87 -13.57
N ARG A 601 -23.41 3.73 -13.51
CA ARG A 601 -22.41 3.31 -14.50
C ARG A 601 -22.71 1.89 -14.97
N PRO A 602 -23.46 1.71 -16.06
CA PRO A 602 -23.52 0.44 -16.77
C PRO A 602 -22.20 0.19 -17.50
N GLU A 603 -21.67 -1.00 -17.39
CA GLU A 603 -20.46 -1.40 -18.11
C GLU A 603 -20.53 -2.84 -18.61
N ILE A 604 -19.81 -3.14 -19.68
CA ILE A 604 -19.64 -4.48 -20.23
C ILE A 604 -18.15 -4.73 -20.46
N ASN A 605 -17.72 -5.95 -20.17
CA ASN A 605 -16.32 -6.36 -20.24
C ASN A 605 -16.19 -7.67 -21.03
N SER A 606 -15.22 -7.74 -21.91
CA SER A 606 -14.99 -8.91 -22.76
C SER A 606 -14.42 -10.13 -22.06
N SER A 607 -14.00 -10.04 -20.78
CA SER A 607 -13.41 -11.16 -20.04
C SER A 607 -14.35 -12.37 -19.88
N TYR A 608 -15.66 -12.14 -19.94
CA TYR A 608 -16.67 -13.20 -19.87
C TYR A 608 -17.09 -13.74 -21.26
N GLY A 609 -16.40 -13.32 -22.33
CA GLY A 609 -16.70 -13.77 -23.69
C GLY A 609 -18.17 -13.56 -24.07
N SER A 610 -18.82 -14.56 -24.65
CA SER A 610 -20.24 -14.50 -25.04
C SER A 610 -21.22 -14.50 -23.87
N GLN A 611 -20.76 -14.79 -22.63
CA GLN A 611 -21.54 -14.69 -21.39
C GLN A 611 -21.47 -13.30 -20.75
N ALA A 612 -20.75 -12.36 -21.37
CA ALA A 612 -20.65 -11.00 -20.87
C ALA A 612 -22.02 -10.32 -20.78
N LYS A 613 -22.39 -9.88 -19.57
CA LYS A 613 -23.62 -9.16 -19.27
C LYS A 613 -23.28 -7.76 -18.80
N TRP A 614 -24.22 -6.84 -18.99
CA TRP A 614 -24.09 -5.50 -18.44
C TRP A 614 -24.03 -5.55 -16.91
N ALA A 615 -22.94 -5.08 -16.34
CA ALA A 615 -22.83 -4.80 -14.91
C ALA A 615 -23.31 -3.37 -14.65
N ILE A 616 -24.25 -3.22 -13.74
CA ILE A 616 -24.80 -1.92 -13.38
C ILE A 616 -24.25 -1.54 -12.01
N ASN A 617 -23.55 -0.42 -11.95
CA ASN A 617 -22.93 0.12 -10.75
C ASN A 617 -23.67 1.41 -10.32
N PRO A 618 -24.80 1.31 -9.58
CA PRO A 618 -25.52 2.46 -9.08
C PRO A 618 -24.91 2.96 -7.78
N SER A 619 -25.01 4.26 -7.54
CA SER A 619 -24.71 4.83 -6.23
C SER A 619 -25.56 6.06 -5.93
N LEU A 620 -25.80 6.31 -4.64
CA LEU A 620 -26.55 7.43 -4.13
C LEU A 620 -25.75 8.10 -3.02
N GLY A 621 -25.61 9.42 -3.08
CA GLY A 621 -24.99 10.21 -2.04
C GLY A 621 -25.92 11.34 -1.59
N PHE A 622 -26.03 11.53 -0.30
CA PHE A 622 -26.76 12.64 0.33
C PHE A 622 -25.82 13.36 1.31
N ARG A 623 -25.82 14.69 1.26
CA ARG A 623 -25.09 15.54 2.20
C ARG A 623 -26.00 16.63 2.71
N TRP A 624 -26.06 16.80 4.01
CA TRP A 624 -26.71 17.90 4.70
C TRP A 624 -25.68 18.78 5.40
N ASN A 625 -25.45 19.96 4.89
CA ASN A 625 -24.57 20.99 5.51
C ASN A 625 -25.39 21.75 6.58
N PHE A 626 -25.62 21.15 7.73
CA PHE A 626 -26.46 21.68 8.78
C PHE A 626 -25.91 22.98 9.37
N SER A 627 -24.59 23.24 9.29
CA SER A 627 -24.02 24.54 9.70
C SER A 627 -24.58 25.75 8.91
N ARG A 628 -25.16 25.51 7.74
CA ARG A 628 -25.81 26.52 6.91
C ARG A 628 -27.28 26.79 7.29
N GLU A 629 -27.82 26.04 8.23
CA GLU A 629 -29.17 26.21 8.76
C GLU A 629 -29.23 27.37 9.76
N SER A 630 -30.43 27.95 9.92
CA SER A 630 -30.64 29.07 10.80
C SER A 630 -30.37 28.77 12.28
N PHE A 631 -30.64 27.54 12.71
CA PHE A 631 -30.38 27.12 14.09
C PHE A 631 -28.88 26.98 14.38
N ALA A 632 -28.11 26.46 13.42
CA ALA A 632 -26.67 26.21 13.61
C ALA A 632 -25.85 27.51 13.53
N LYS A 633 -26.30 28.52 12.80
CA LYS A 633 -25.67 29.87 12.78
C LYS A 633 -25.58 30.52 14.15
N LYS A 634 -26.36 30.06 15.12
CA LYS A 634 -26.28 30.51 16.53
C LYS A 634 -25.08 29.93 17.26
N TRP A 635 -24.51 28.82 16.78
CA TRP A 635 -23.38 28.12 17.38
C TRP A 635 -22.05 28.72 16.94
N LYS A 636 -21.61 29.80 17.61
CA LYS A 636 -20.38 30.55 17.25
C LYS A 636 -19.09 29.72 17.29
N PHE A 637 -19.10 28.57 17.95
CA PHE A 637 -17.96 27.68 18.04
C PHE A 637 -17.86 26.72 16.83
N LEU A 638 -18.96 26.56 16.08
CA LEU A 638 -19.05 25.65 14.93
C LEU A 638 -18.91 26.45 13.63
N ASP A 639 -17.81 26.25 12.92
CA ASP A 639 -17.53 26.91 11.63
C ASP A 639 -18.16 26.14 10.46
N ALA A 640 -18.07 24.79 10.50
CA ALA A 640 -18.65 23.93 9.51
C ALA A 640 -19.19 22.66 10.16
N GLY A 641 -20.35 22.21 9.69
CA GLY A 641 -20.96 20.97 10.13
C GLY A 641 -21.78 20.34 9.02
N ALA A 642 -21.47 19.08 8.70
CA ALA A 642 -22.19 18.32 7.67
C ALA A 642 -22.41 16.89 8.09
N LEU A 643 -23.53 16.31 7.65
CA LEU A 643 -23.84 14.89 7.73
C LEU A 643 -23.89 14.32 6.33
N ARG A 644 -23.32 13.14 6.12
CA ARG A 644 -23.25 12.45 4.82
C ARG A 644 -23.79 11.02 4.96
N VAL A 645 -24.56 10.60 4.00
CA VAL A 645 -25.00 9.22 3.85
C VAL A 645 -24.75 8.81 2.42
N THR A 646 -24.07 7.69 2.23
CA THR A 646 -23.84 7.14 0.90
C THR A 646 -24.20 5.65 0.86
N TRP A 647 -24.72 5.24 -0.26
CA TRP A 647 -24.93 3.87 -0.64
C TRP A 647 -24.42 3.67 -2.06
N GLY A 648 -23.85 2.52 -2.34
CA GLY A 648 -23.46 2.20 -3.70
C GLY A 648 -23.06 0.74 -3.87
N ARG A 649 -23.06 0.34 -5.13
CA ARG A 649 -22.68 -0.98 -5.57
C ARG A 649 -21.59 -0.86 -6.64
N SER A 650 -20.56 -1.67 -6.54
CA SER A 650 -19.54 -1.85 -7.57
C SER A 650 -19.36 -3.33 -7.87
N THR A 651 -19.08 -3.62 -9.13
CA THR A 651 -18.96 -4.99 -9.65
C THR A 651 -17.56 -5.20 -10.19
N THR A 652 -16.91 -6.34 -9.88
CA THR A 652 -15.55 -6.68 -10.35
C THR A 652 -15.56 -8.05 -11.02
N TYR A 653 -14.87 -8.15 -12.16
CA TYR A 653 -14.70 -9.40 -12.90
C TYR A 653 -13.41 -10.09 -12.45
N LYS A 654 -13.54 -11.17 -11.66
CA LYS A 654 -12.39 -11.94 -11.11
C LYS A 654 -12.17 -13.26 -11.87
N ALA A 655 -13.23 -13.89 -12.36
CA ALA A 655 -13.12 -15.13 -13.12
C ALA A 655 -12.42 -14.87 -14.46
N SER A 656 -11.51 -15.75 -14.81
CA SER A 656 -10.86 -15.77 -16.13
C SER A 656 -11.75 -16.42 -17.18
N ILE A 657 -11.43 -16.21 -18.43
CA ILE A 657 -12.10 -16.90 -19.53
C ILE A 657 -11.93 -18.42 -19.43
N TYR A 658 -10.81 -18.88 -18.85
CA TYR A 658 -10.52 -20.29 -18.63
C TYR A 658 -11.36 -20.91 -17.52
N ASP A 659 -11.73 -20.14 -16.49
CA ASP A 659 -12.66 -20.61 -15.46
C ASP A 659 -14.07 -20.84 -16.03
N ILE A 660 -14.44 -20.10 -17.07
CA ILE A 660 -15.76 -20.15 -17.71
C ILE A 660 -15.83 -21.23 -18.78
N TRP A 661 -14.83 -21.28 -19.65
CA TRP A 661 -14.81 -22.13 -20.83
C TRP A 661 -13.89 -23.35 -20.75
N GLY A 662 -13.03 -23.41 -19.72
CA GLY A 662 -12.00 -24.41 -19.55
C GLY A 662 -10.71 -24.11 -20.32
N SER A 663 -9.69 -24.87 -20.03
CA SER A 663 -8.42 -24.84 -20.71
C SER A 663 -8.02 -26.22 -21.20
N TYR A 664 -7.11 -26.26 -22.17
CA TYR A 664 -6.57 -27.49 -22.71
C TYR A 664 -5.08 -27.56 -22.43
N ASN A 665 -4.61 -28.68 -21.96
CA ASN A 665 -3.20 -28.91 -21.72
C ASN A 665 -2.54 -29.57 -22.94
N LEU A 666 -1.39 -29.03 -23.35
CA LEU A 666 -0.52 -29.71 -24.29
C LEU A 666 0.17 -30.87 -23.56
N SER A 667 -0.39 -32.05 -23.64
CA SER A 667 0.25 -33.24 -23.08
C SER A 667 1.06 -33.95 -24.16
N LYS A 668 2.05 -34.75 -23.72
CA LYS A 668 2.77 -35.68 -24.61
C LYS A 668 1.98 -36.97 -24.87
N ASP A 669 0.75 -37.01 -24.36
CA ASP A 669 -0.07 -38.22 -24.49
C ASP A 669 -0.52 -38.44 -25.94
N THR A 670 -0.54 -39.67 -26.34
CA THR A 670 -0.99 -40.05 -27.66
C THR A 670 -2.12 -41.08 -27.55
N TYR A 671 -3.10 -40.93 -28.41
CA TYR A 671 -4.13 -41.98 -28.62
C TYR A 671 -4.00 -42.49 -30.02
N ASN A 672 -3.77 -43.83 -30.16
CA ASN A 672 -3.47 -44.46 -31.42
C ASN A 672 -2.36 -43.80 -32.26
N GLY A 673 -1.30 -43.35 -31.60
CA GLY A 673 -0.15 -42.67 -32.25
C GLY A 673 -0.43 -41.21 -32.65
N VAL A 674 -1.61 -40.68 -32.37
CA VAL A 674 -1.94 -39.24 -32.60
C VAL A 674 -1.86 -38.48 -31.29
N SER A 675 -1.16 -37.36 -31.29
CA SER A 675 -1.12 -36.47 -30.12
C SER A 675 -2.49 -35.94 -29.77
N ILE A 676 -2.89 -36.07 -28.52
CA ILE A 676 -4.16 -35.56 -28.01
C ILE A 676 -3.92 -34.31 -27.18
N ILE A 677 -4.86 -33.41 -27.20
CA ILE A 677 -4.89 -32.23 -26.36
C ILE A 677 -6.03 -32.41 -25.36
N PRO A 678 -5.75 -32.98 -24.17
CA PRO A 678 -6.80 -33.21 -23.20
C PRO A 678 -7.27 -31.89 -22.59
N ILE A 679 -8.52 -31.86 -22.14
CA ILE A 679 -9.00 -30.77 -21.28
C ILE A 679 -8.23 -30.76 -19.96
N ASP A 680 -7.94 -29.60 -19.42
CA ASP A 680 -7.36 -29.45 -18.10
C ASP A 680 -8.34 -29.96 -17.04
N LYS A 681 -7.94 -31.01 -16.32
CA LYS A 681 -8.75 -31.60 -15.25
C LYS A 681 -8.61 -30.91 -13.90
N ASN A 682 -7.72 -29.92 -13.76
CA ASN A 682 -7.52 -29.22 -12.50
C ASN A 682 -8.75 -28.40 -12.12
N ALA A 683 -9.43 -27.81 -13.10
CA ALA A 683 -10.64 -27.06 -12.85
C ALA A 683 -11.72 -27.32 -13.89
N MET A 684 -12.93 -27.69 -13.44
CA MET A 684 -14.11 -27.85 -14.30
C MET A 684 -14.59 -26.48 -14.78
N PRO A 685 -14.89 -26.31 -16.10
CA PRO A 685 -15.49 -25.10 -16.62
C PRO A 685 -16.82 -24.77 -15.94
N ASN A 686 -17.05 -23.51 -15.61
CA ASN A 686 -18.31 -23.06 -15.03
C ASN A 686 -18.83 -21.78 -15.70
N PRO A 687 -19.76 -21.89 -16.66
CA PRO A 687 -20.33 -20.73 -17.33
C PRO A 687 -21.29 -19.89 -16.47
N ASP A 688 -21.68 -20.40 -15.30
CA ASP A 688 -22.60 -19.72 -14.37
C ASP A 688 -21.92 -18.80 -13.36
N LEU A 689 -20.60 -18.60 -13.52
CA LEU A 689 -19.87 -17.69 -12.66
C LEU A 689 -20.38 -16.26 -12.75
N LYS A 690 -20.64 -15.65 -11.60
CA LYS A 690 -21.11 -14.28 -11.47
C LYS A 690 -19.95 -13.35 -11.13
N PRO A 691 -19.97 -12.09 -11.58
CA PRO A 691 -18.98 -11.12 -11.13
C PRO A 691 -19.13 -10.84 -9.63
N VAL A 692 -18.00 -10.57 -8.98
CA VAL A 692 -17.94 -10.16 -7.57
C VAL A 692 -18.65 -8.82 -7.42
N THR A 693 -19.51 -8.70 -6.43
CA THR A 693 -20.30 -7.49 -6.20
C THR A 693 -20.03 -6.95 -4.80
N SER A 694 -19.57 -5.72 -4.71
CA SER A 694 -19.34 -5.00 -3.46
C SER A 694 -20.46 -3.97 -3.26
N THR A 695 -21.27 -4.12 -2.20
CA THR A 695 -22.31 -3.17 -1.80
C THR A 695 -21.90 -2.51 -0.51
N SER A 696 -21.89 -1.18 -0.45
CA SER A 696 -21.47 -0.46 0.76
C SER A 696 -22.46 0.64 1.17
N TRP A 697 -22.58 0.81 2.48
CA TRP A 697 -23.23 1.93 3.15
C TRP A 697 -22.17 2.71 3.93
N ASN A 698 -22.24 4.03 3.91
CA ASN A 698 -21.36 4.87 4.70
C ASN A 698 -22.16 6.04 5.30
N LEU A 699 -21.99 6.25 6.60
CA LEU A 699 -22.50 7.40 7.35
C LEU A 699 -21.30 8.21 7.82
N GLY A 700 -21.23 9.47 7.46
CA GLY A 700 -20.10 10.35 7.80
C GLY A 700 -20.56 11.68 8.40
N THR A 701 -19.73 12.24 9.27
CA THR A 701 -19.88 13.62 9.74
C THR A 701 -18.58 14.37 9.59
N ASP A 702 -18.68 15.62 9.10
CA ASP A 702 -17.56 16.56 8.97
C ASP A 702 -17.84 17.74 9.88
N LEU A 703 -16.96 18.00 10.85
CA LEU A 703 -17.10 19.07 11.82
C LEU A 703 -15.85 19.96 11.83
N SER A 704 -16.04 21.25 11.91
CA SER A 704 -14.95 22.22 12.08
C SER A 704 -15.31 23.24 13.16
N PHE A 705 -14.36 23.52 14.05
CA PHE A 705 -14.57 24.34 15.23
C PHE A 705 -13.48 25.40 15.37
N LEU A 706 -13.82 26.50 16.05
CA LEU A 706 -12.89 27.53 16.55
C LEU A 706 -12.06 28.20 15.43
N ASN A 707 -12.71 28.67 14.37
CA ASN A 707 -12.09 29.23 13.17
C ASN A 707 -11.19 28.22 12.46
N ASN A 708 -11.72 27.00 12.23
CA ASN A 708 -11.04 25.88 11.59
C ASN A 708 -9.76 25.41 12.32
N LYS A 709 -9.62 25.71 13.61
CA LYS A 709 -8.48 25.19 14.41
C LYS A 709 -8.59 23.72 14.72
N ILE A 710 -9.80 23.19 14.81
CA ILE A 710 -10.08 21.77 15.06
C ILE A 710 -10.99 21.29 13.96
N MET A 711 -10.51 20.31 13.18
CA MET A 711 -11.27 19.62 12.16
C MET A 711 -11.43 18.17 12.56
N PHE A 712 -12.64 17.68 12.61
CA PHE A 712 -12.98 16.31 13.00
C PHE A 712 -13.86 15.66 11.95
N VAL A 713 -13.49 14.48 11.51
CA VAL A 713 -14.27 13.64 10.61
C VAL A 713 -14.47 12.28 11.27
N ALA A 714 -15.72 11.82 11.31
CA ALA A 714 -16.04 10.48 11.76
C ALA A 714 -16.90 9.78 10.71
N GLU A 715 -16.62 8.52 10.46
CA GLU A 715 -17.33 7.69 9.49
C GLU A 715 -17.65 6.32 10.09
N ALA A 716 -18.82 5.81 9.79
CA ALA A 716 -19.22 4.43 10.06
C ALA A 716 -19.57 3.77 8.71
N TYR A 717 -19.05 2.58 8.48
CA TYR A 717 -19.27 1.89 7.21
C TYR A 717 -19.69 0.43 7.40
N TYR A 718 -20.43 -0.06 6.42
CA TYR A 718 -20.79 -1.46 6.25
C TYR A 718 -20.60 -1.82 4.78
N LYS A 719 -19.78 -2.83 4.48
CA LYS A 719 -19.41 -3.28 3.13
C LYS A 719 -19.64 -4.77 3.03
N GLN A 720 -20.53 -5.18 2.15
CA GLN A 720 -20.80 -6.58 1.85
C GLN A 720 -20.24 -6.92 0.46
N ILE A 721 -19.48 -7.99 0.37
CA ILE A 721 -18.84 -8.44 -0.86
C ILE A 721 -19.40 -9.83 -1.16
N ASP A 722 -20.24 -9.90 -2.18
CA ASP A 722 -20.91 -11.12 -2.61
C ASP A 722 -20.23 -11.69 -3.85
N ASN A 723 -20.53 -12.96 -4.13
CA ASN A 723 -20.02 -13.69 -5.28
C ASN A 723 -18.48 -13.79 -5.32
N GLN A 724 -17.85 -13.91 -4.16
CA GLN A 724 -16.39 -14.17 -4.07
C GLN A 724 -16.05 -15.47 -4.79
N LEU A 725 -14.99 -15.43 -5.59
CA LEU A 725 -14.50 -16.60 -6.30
C LEU A 725 -13.79 -17.54 -5.31
N SER A 726 -14.22 -18.78 -5.26
CA SER A 726 -13.63 -19.83 -4.43
C SER A 726 -13.52 -21.13 -5.23
N SER A 727 -12.61 -22.01 -4.85
CA SER A 727 -12.51 -23.35 -5.40
C SER A 727 -13.29 -24.32 -4.52
N ILE A 728 -13.98 -25.26 -5.13
CA ILE A 728 -14.65 -26.37 -4.47
C ILE A 728 -14.00 -27.65 -5.01
N GLU A 729 -13.46 -28.46 -4.13
CA GLU A 729 -12.94 -29.76 -4.48
C GLU A 729 -14.08 -30.69 -4.88
N LEU A 730 -13.87 -31.45 -5.93
CA LEU A 730 -14.84 -32.41 -6.45
C LEU A 730 -14.43 -33.83 -6.10
N ALA A 731 -15.41 -34.68 -5.88
CA ALA A 731 -15.17 -36.11 -5.69
C ALA A 731 -14.52 -36.71 -6.92
N ASN A 732 -13.61 -37.68 -6.75
CA ASN A 732 -12.78 -38.26 -7.80
C ASN A 732 -13.56 -38.81 -9.01
N HIS A 733 -14.84 -39.20 -8.83
CA HIS A 733 -15.67 -39.68 -9.92
C HIS A 733 -16.12 -38.62 -10.93
N ASN A 734 -15.93 -37.34 -10.63
CA ASN A 734 -16.28 -36.23 -11.52
C ASN A 734 -15.25 -35.98 -12.64
N ALA A 735 -14.14 -36.71 -12.67
CA ALA A 735 -13.02 -36.55 -13.60
C ALA A 735 -12.30 -35.15 -13.52
N PHE A 736 -12.78 -34.23 -12.73
CA PHE A 736 -12.13 -32.93 -12.44
C PHE A 736 -11.78 -32.86 -10.96
N ASN A 737 -10.69 -32.18 -10.65
CA ASN A 737 -10.24 -32.01 -9.28
C ASN A 737 -11.07 -30.97 -8.53
N SER A 738 -11.44 -29.91 -9.20
CA SER A 738 -12.15 -28.78 -8.59
C SER A 738 -13.09 -28.07 -9.55
N VAL A 739 -13.97 -27.24 -9.01
CA VAL A 739 -14.79 -26.31 -9.77
C VAL A 739 -14.75 -24.92 -9.11
N ARG A 740 -14.63 -23.87 -9.91
CA ARG A 740 -14.77 -22.51 -9.42
C ARG A 740 -16.22 -22.17 -9.09
N SER A 741 -16.44 -21.51 -7.98
CA SER A 741 -17.76 -21.11 -7.49
C SER A 741 -17.78 -19.65 -7.03
N THR A 742 -18.88 -18.96 -7.24
CA THR A 742 -19.12 -17.59 -6.80
C THR A 742 -20.21 -17.50 -5.72
N LYS A 743 -20.26 -18.46 -4.81
CA LYS A 743 -21.27 -18.52 -3.75
C LYS A 743 -20.77 -18.09 -2.36
N THR A 744 -19.59 -17.48 -2.28
CA THR A 744 -19.01 -17.00 -1.01
C THR A 744 -19.30 -15.51 -0.81
N SER A 745 -19.58 -15.09 0.43
CA SER A 745 -19.80 -13.69 0.80
C SER A 745 -19.01 -13.31 2.04
N LEU A 746 -18.45 -12.09 2.02
CA LEU A 746 -17.69 -11.47 3.10
C LEU A 746 -18.34 -10.13 3.49
N VAL A 747 -18.36 -9.82 4.76
CA VAL A 747 -18.86 -8.55 5.31
C VAL A 747 -17.73 -7.85 6.07
N ASN A 748 -17.50 -6.59 5.79
CA ASN A 748 -16.61 -5.69 6.54
C ASN A 748 -17.42 -4.53 7.12
N TYR A 749 -17.18 -4.19 8.37
CA TYR A 749 -17.79 -3.01 9.00
C TYR A 749 -16.83 -2.38 10.01
N GLY A 750 -16.99 -1.08 10.20
CA GLY A 750 -16.07 -0.39 11.09
C GLY A 750 -16.34 1.09 11.26
N LEU A 751 -15.44 1.72 12.02
CA LEU A 751 -15.44 3.14 12.33
C LEU A 751 -14.10 3.76 11.92
N GLU A 752 -14.16 4.95 11.38
CA GLU A 752 -12.99 5.72 10.97
C GLU A 752 -13.07 7.13 11.59
N PHE A 753 -11.95 7.60 12.12
CA PHE A 753 -11.83 8.92 12.74
C PHE A 753 -10.61 9.65 12.19
N SER A 754 -10.77 10.93 11.91
CA SER A 754 -9.68 11.82 11.56
C SER A 754 -9.82 13.12 12.35
N LEU A 755 -8.76 13.52 13.03
CA LEU A 755 -8.70 14.76 13.80
C LEU A 755 -7.49 15.54 13.34
N ASN A 756 -7.71 16.80 12.95
CA ASN A 756 -6.65 17.75 12.65
C ASN A 756 -6.78 18.95 13.56
N VAL A 757 -5.72 19.29 14.28
CA VAL A 757 -5.69 20.35 15.27
C VAL A 757 -4.57 21.33 14.94
N ARG A 758 -4.94 22.61 14.74
CA ARG A 758 -4.02 23.74 14.58
C ARG A 758 -4.30 24.79 15.67
N PRO A 759 -3.73 24.63 16.87
CA PRO A 759 -4.10 25.46 18.03
C PRO A 759 -3.61 26.91 17.91
N LEU A 760 -2.50 27.11 17.20
CA LEU A 760 -1.85 28.41 17.11
C LEU A 760 -2.49 29.31 16.03
N SER A 761 -2.40 30.61 16.21
CA SER A 761 -2.82 31.55 15.18
C SER A 761 -1.88 31.49 13.99
N ARG A 762 -2.41 31.51 12.76
CA ARG A 762 -1.63 31.51 11.52
C ARG A 762 -0.73 32.72 11.34
N GLN A 763 -1.00 33.80 12.10
CA GLN A 763 -0.17 34.99 12.14
C GLN A 763 1.04 34.85 13.07
N SER A 764 1.07 33.79 13.89
CA SER A 764 2.20 33.48 14.77
C SER A 764 3.43 33.07 13.97
N ASN A 765 4.62 33.34 14.53
CA ASN A 765 5.88 32.77 14.04
C ASN A 765 5.94 31.22 14.23
N TRP A 766 5.11 30.70 15.13
CA TRP A 766 4.93 29.29 15.38
C TRP A 766 3.70 28.77 14.66
N ASP A 767 3.83 27.66 13.95
CA ASP A 767 2.73 26.93 13.35
C ASP A 767 2.85 25.48 13.79
N LEU A 768 1.81 24.97 14.48
CA LEU A 768 1.71 23.60 14.94
C LEU A 768 0.47 22.97 14.30
N ASN A 769 0.70 21.88 13.57
CA ASN A 769 -0.36 21.06 13.02
C ASN A 769 -0.21 19.63 13.53
N VAL A 770 -1.23 19.10 14.19
CA VAL A 770 -1.31 17.73 14.65
C VAL A 770 -2.46 17.04 13.95
N ALA A 771 -2.16 16.07 13.12
CA ALA A 771 -3.15 15.26 12.43
C ALA A 771 -3.11 13.82 12.97
N THR A 772 -4.27 13.28 13.33
CA THR A 772 -4.42 11.92 13.87
C THR A 772 -5.47 11.18 13.07
N SER A 773 -5.20 9.95 12.75
CA SER A 773 -6.12 9.02 12.12
C SER A 773 -6.28 7.76 12.96
N LEU A 774 -7.50 7.21 12.98
CA LEU A 774 -7.82 5.94 13.64
C LEU A 774 -8.88 5.21 12.81
N ALA A 775 -8.69 3.95 12.56
CA ALA A 775 -9.67 3.06 11.97
C ALA A 775 -9.85 1.81 12.83
N ILE A 776 -11.09 1.43 13.05
CA ILE A 776 -11.47 0.20 13.73
C ILE A 776 -12.22 -0.65 12.71
N ASN A 777 -11.74 -1.86 12.46
CA ASN A 777 -12.22 -2.72 11.40
C ASN A 777 -12.59 -4.11 11.91
N LYS A 778 -13.66 -4.69 11.37
CA LYS A 778 -14.06 -6.07 11.63
C LYS A 778 -14.60 -6.71 10.35
N ASP A 779 -14.20 -7.93 10.09
CA ASP A 779 -14.62 -8.75 8.97
C ASP A 779 -15.31 -10.03 9.44
N VAL A 780 -16.24 -10.53 8.62
CA VAL A 780 -17.00 -11.76 8.91
C VAL A 780 -17.33 -12.48 7.61
N ILE A 781 -17.05 -13.78 7.55
CA ILE A 781 -17.51 -14.66 6.46
C ILE A 781 -19.01 -14.92 6.63
N ALA A 782 -19.82 -14.39 5.71
CA ALA A 782 -21.26 -14.42 5.79
C ALA A 782 -21.90 -15.61 5.07
N LYS A 783 -21.27 -16.10 3.99
CA LYS A 783 -21.72 -17.27 3.23
C LYS A 783 -20.54 -18.07 2.72
N LEU A 784 -20.74 -19.38 2.61
CA LEU A 784 -19.84 -20.33 1.96
C LEU A 784 -20.59 -21.12 0.90
N PRO A 785 -19.90 -21.65 -0.13
CA PRO A 785 -20.54 -22.45 -1.19
C PRO A 785 -21.14 -23.75 -0.61
N ASN A 786 -22.17 -24.26 -1.28
CA ASN A 786 -22.84 -25.52 -0.93
C ASN A 786 -23.36 -25.62 0.52
N GLU A 787 -23.60 -24.45 1.17
CA GLU A 787 -24.10 -24.37 2.56
C GLU A 787 -23.20 -25.06 3.60
N VAL A 788 -21.92 -25.29 3.26
CA VAL A 788 -20.94 -25.85 4.20
C VAL A 788 -20.66 -24.83 5.30
N ARG A 789 -20.32 -25.33 6.48
CA ARG A 789 -20.00 -24.45 7.64
C ARG A 789 -18.56 -24.01 7.63
N GLN A 790 -17.68 -24.77 7.00
CA GLN A 790 -16.25 -24.45 6.89
C GLN A 790 -15.62 -25.06 5.65
N ILE A 791 -14.59 -24.41 5.15
CA ILE A 791 -13.69 -24.89 4.10
C ILE A 791 -12.28 -24.77 4.65
N ILE A 792 -11.57 -25.89 4.70
CA ILE A 792 -10.17 -25.93 5.15
C ILE A 792 -9.30 -25.94 3.89
N ASN A 793 -8.36 -25.02 3.83
CA ASN A 793 -7.27 -25.04 2.88
C ASN A 793 -6.01 -25.47 3.64
N SER A 794 -5.70 -26.77 3.60
CA SER A 794 -4.58 -27.36 4.33
C SER A 794 -3.23 -26.78 3.89
N ASP A 795 -3.07 -26.48 2.61
CA ASP A 795 -1.82 -25.97 2.07
C ASP A 795 -1.51 -24.54 2.55
N ALA A 796 -2.55 -23.76 2.80
CA ALA A 796 -2.41 -22.37 3.29
C ALA A 796 -2.57 -22.21 4.80
N GLU A 797 -2.81 -23.30 5.54
CA GLU A 797 -3.11 -23.26 6.99
C GLU A 797 -4.25 -22.28 7.35
N VAL A 798 -5.19 -22.09 6.41
CA VAL A 798 -6.31 -21.17 6.52
C VAL A 798 -7.61 -21.93 6.52
N VAL A 799 -8.51 -21.55 7.41
CA VAL A 799 -9.88 -22.05 7.42
C VAL A 799 -10.88 -20.92 7.22
N ASN A 800 -11.74 -21.08 6.24
CA ASN A 800 -12.90 -20.22 6.04
C ASN A 800 -14.10 -20.84 6.77
N LYS A 801 -14.51 -20.25 7.89
CA LYS A 801 -15.64 -20.71 8.70
C LYS A 801 -16.71 -19.66 8.74
N LEU A 802 -17.95 -20.09 8.59
CA LEU A 802 -19.11 -19.21 8.66
C LEU A 802 -19.17 -18.48 10.01
N GLY A 803 -19.32 -17.16 9.99
CA GLY A 803 -19.35 -16.31 11.19
C GLY A 803 -17.98 -15.95 11.77
N SER A 804 -16.88 -16.50 11.24
CA SER A 804 -15.52 -16.12 11.66
C SER A 804 -14.93 -15.01 10.79
N ASN A 805 -13.82 -14.44 11.24
CA ASN A 805 -13.01 -13.54 10.44
C ASN A 805 -12.29 -14.27 9.29
N ALA A 806 -11.99 -13.54 8.23
CA ALA A 806 -11.37 -14.10 7.02
C ALA A 806 -9.90 -14.53 7.24
N MET A 807 -9.21 -13.91 8.21
CA MET A 807 -7.78 -14.11 8.47
C MET A 807 -7.54 -14.68 9.87
N GLY A 808 -8.43 -15.56 10.33
CA GLY A 808 -8.25 -16.31 11.58
C GLY A 808 -7.17 -17.36 11.43
N ASN A 809 -6.23 -17.43 12.40
CA ASN A 809 -5.22 -18.47 12.41
C ASN A 809 -5.84 -19.81 12.82
N TYR A 810 -5.56 -20.87 12.05
CA TYR A 810 -6.08 -22.22 12.30
C TYR A 810 -4.99 -23.07 12.94
N LEU A 811 -5.04 -23.22 14.28
CA LEU A 811 -3.91 -23.65 15.10
C LEU A 811 -4.31 -24.72 16.10
N TYR A 812 -3.34 -25.58 16.44
CA TYR A 812 -3.37 -26.39 17.66
C TYR A 812 -3.21 -25.48 18.88
N VAL A 813 -4.02 -25.71 19.89
CA VAL A 813 -3.94 -24.97 21.16
C VAL A 813 -2.87 -25.60 22.03
N TYR A 814 -1.74 -24.90 22.18
CA TYR A 814 -0.64 -25.28 23.02
C TYR A 814 -0.90 -24.95 24.49
N LYS A 815 -0.65 -25.90 25.41
CA LYS A 815 -0.89 -25.75 26.85
C LYS A 815 0.37 -25.91 27.71
N GLY A 816 1.47 -26.34 27.13
CA GLY A 816 2.70 -26.62 27.84
C GLY A 816 3.40 -27.88 27.31
N VAL A 817 4.20 -28.49 28.10
CA VAL A 817 5.01 -29.68 27.80
C VAL A 817 4.66 -30.81 28.77
N TYR A 818 4.58 -32.03 28.28
CA TYR A 818 4.45 -33.20 29.15
C TYR A 818 5.71 -33.32 30.03
N ALA A 819 5.54 -33.19 31.36
CA ALA A 819 6.68 -33.25 32.29
C ALA A 819 7.25 -34.66 32.34
N THR A 820 6.38 -35.66 32.42
CA THR A 820 6.72 -37.07 32.49
C THR A 820 5.86 -37.90 31.51
N ASP A 821 6.24 -39.14 31.30
CA ASP A 821 5.46 -40.03 30.42
C ASP A 821 4.09 -40.39 30.99
N GLU A 822 3.94 -40.35 32.33
CA GLU A 822 2.69 -40.56 33.04
C GLU A 822 1.66 -39.45 32.82
N ASP A 823 2.12 -38.25 32.50
CA ASP A 823 1.25 -37.10 32.19
C ASP A 823 0.54 -37.20 30.83
N VAL A 824 1.02 -38.10 29.96
CA VAL A 824 0.42 -38.29 28.63
C VAL A 824 -0.93 -39.00 28.77
N PRO A 825 -2.03 -38.42 28.23
CA PRO A 825 -3.34 -39.05 28.31
C PRO A 825 -3.38 -40.45 27.67
N VAL A 826 -4.12 -41.36 28.36
CA VAL A 826 -4.36 -42.72 27.87
C VAL A 826 -5.85 -42.91 27.65
N ASN A 827 -6.21 -43.46 26.52
CA ASN A 827 -7.60 -43.77 26.20
C ASN A 827 -8.12 -44.87 27.15
N PRO A 828 -9.10 -44.57 28.00
CA PRO A 828 -9.56 -45.52 28.99
C PRO A 828 -10.27 -46.73 28.42
N LEU A 829 -10.69 -46.66 27.14
CA LEU A 829 -11.37 -47.75 26.47
C LEU A 829 -10.39 -48.70 25.78
N THR A 830 -9.30 -48.20 25.17
CA THR A 830 -8.35 -48.96 24.40
C THR A 830 -7.03 -49.24 25.13
N GLY A 831 -6.71 -48.42 26.17
CA GLY A 831 -5.41 -48.42 26.81
C GLY A 831 -4.27 -47.82 25.96
N GLU A 832 -4.57 -47.22 24.82
CA GLU A 832 -3.59 -46.57 23.96
C GLU A 832 -3.30 -45.14 24.47
N ARG A 833 -2.03 -44.75 24.45
CA ARG A 833 -1.60 -43.35 24.71
C ARG A 833 -2.04 -42.45 23.58
N LEU A 834 -2.18 -41.15 23.90
CA LEU A 834 -2.35 -40.10 22.93
C LEU A 834 -1.28 -40.17 21.83
N ARG A 835 -1.67 -40.03 20.57
CA ARG A 835 -0.78 -40.14 19.42
C ARG A 835 -1.05 -39.08 18.36
N MET A 836 -0.09 -38.85 17.49
CA MET A 836 -0.19 -37.91 16.38
C MET A 836 -0.78 -38.56 15.13
N GLY A 837 -1.86 -38.02 14.62
CA GLY A 837 -2.49 -38.43 13.34
C GLY A 837 -2.91 -39.89 13.27
N GLY A 838 -3.14 -40.40 12.05
CA GLY A 838 -3.48 -41.80 11.79
C GLY A 838 -2.31 -42.78 11.89
N ASN A 839 -1.11 -42.37 12.26
CA ASN A 839 0.10 -43.18 12.32
C ASN A 839 0.13 -44.01 13.60
N THR A 840 0.27 -45.32 13.50
CA THR A 840 0.34 -46.25 14.62
C THR A 840 1.77 -46.63 15.01
N SER A 841 2.79 -46.02 14.42
CA SER A 841 4.18 -46.27 14.82
C SER A 841 4.46 -45.78 16.26
N THR A 842 5.42 -46.37 16.93
CA THR A 842 5.84 -46.00 18.28
C THR A 842 6.31 -44.54 18.37
N GLN A 843 6.78 -43.97 17.30
CA GLN A 843 7.19 -42.58 17.22
C GLN A 843 6.00 -41.60 17.15
N ALA A 844 4.79 -42.07 16.88
CA ALA A 844 3.59 -41.23 16.87
C ALA A 844 2.98 -40.99 18.24
N TYR A 845 3.31 -41.81 19.26
CA TYR A 845 2.83 -41.62 20.64
C TYR A 845 3.58 -40.46 21.32
N PHE A 846 2.84 -39.62 22.04
CA PHE A 846 3.42 -38.54 22.84
C PHE A 846 4.19 -39.10 24.03
N LYS A 847 5.19 -38.35 24.48
CA LYS A 847 6.04 -38.68 25.62
C LYS A 847 6.49 -37.41 26.37
N ALA A 848 7.22 -37.58 27.47
CA ALA A 848 7.86 -36.49 28.16
C ALA A 848 8.69 -35.61 27.22
N GLY A 849 8.59 -34.29 27.38
CA GLY A 849 9.23 -33.31 26.51
C GLY A 849 8.50 -32.96 25.23
N ASP A 850 7.41 -33.65 24.88
CA ASP A 850 6.54 -33.30 23.75
C ASP A 850 5.53 -32.20 24.10
N PRO A 851 5.03 -31.44 23.13
CA PRO A 851 4.04 -30.39 23.37
C PRO A 851 2.68 -30.98 23.81
N ILE A 852 2.02 -30.31 24.75
CA ILE A 852 0.63 -30.58 25.10
C ILE A 852 -0.26 -29.77 24.16
N TRP A 853 -0.86 -30.44 23.19
CA TRP A 853 -1.92 -29.88 22.37
C TRP A 853 -3.28 -30.37 22.85
N VAL A 854 -4.28 -29.51 22.77
CA VAL A 854 -5.64 -29.84 23.18
C VAL A 854 -6.26 -30.81 22.17
N ASP A 855 -6.66 -31.98 22.65
CA ASP A 855 -7.54 -32.89 21.94
C ASP A 855 -8.97 -32.34 22.05
N VAL A 856 -9.46 -31.72 20.98
CA VAL A 856 -10.73 -30.98 20.96
C VAL A 856 -11.92 -31.94 20.84
N ASN A 857 -11.75 -33.02 20.13
CA ASN A 857 -12.83 -34.00 19.88
C ASN A 857 -12.82 -35.17 20.88
N GLY A 858 -11.75 -35.33 21.65
CA GLY A 858 -11.62 -36.36 22.71
C GLY A 858 -11.38 -37.78 22.18
N ASP A 859 -10.83 -37.90 20.96
CA ASP A 859 -10.59 -39.23 20.35
C ASP A 859 -9.20 -39.82 20.63
N TYR A 860 -8.37 -39.09 21.43
CA TYR A 860 -6.99 -39.46 21.77
C TYR A 860 -6.04 -39.51 20.54
N ILE A 861 -6.41 -38.79 19.50
CA ILE A 861 -5.58 -38.62 18.28
C ILE A 861 -5.48 -37.11 17.99
N ILE A 862 -4.28 -36.56 17.98
CA ILE A 862 -4.08 -35.17 17.58
C ILE A 862 -3.99 -35.10 16.05
N ASP A 863 -5.01 -34.55 15.41
CA ASP A 863 -5.06 -34.36 13.96
C ASP A 863 -5.67 -32.99 13.57
N GLU A 864 -5.95 -32.78 12.29
CA GLU A 864 -6.51 -31.51 11.78
C GLU A 864 -7.85 -31.11 12.45
N LYS A 865 -8.58 -32.04 13.09
CA LYS A 865 -9.85 -31.73 13.76
C LYS A 865 -9.65 -31.07 15.11
N ASP A 866 -8.43 -31.14 15.67
CA ASP A 866 -8.06 -30.51 16.94
C ASP A 866 -7.57 -29.07 16.78
N LYS A 867 -7.44 -28.60 15.56
CA LYS A 867 -7.16 -27.21 15.31
C LYS A 867 -8.42 -26.36 15.50
N VAL A 868 -8.21 -25.16 16.01
CA VAL A 868 -9.26 -24.16 16.20
C VAL A 868 -8.84 -22.82 15.63
N ILE A 869 -9.81 -21.96 15.30
CA ILE A 869 -9.53 -20.59 14.87
C ILE A 869 -9.19 -19.76 16.10
N VAL A 870 -7.95 -19.26 16.14
CA VAL A 870 -7.44 -18.43 17.24
C VAL A 870 -6.82 -17.16 16.69
N GLY A 871 -7.20 -16.02 17.28
CA GLY A 871 -6.65 -14.73 16.91
C GLY A 871 -7.07 -14.23 15.52
N ASN A 872 -6.40 -13.20 15.07
CA ASN A 872 -6.60 -12.58 13.75
C ASN A 872 -5.31 -11.95 13.26
N SER A 873 -4.80 -12.37 12.10
CA SER A 873 -3.62 -11.78 11.48
C SER A 873 -3.90 -10.41 10.85
N GLN A 874 -5.16 -10.03 10.64
CA GLN A 874 -5.53 -8.66 10.27
C GLN A 874 -5.65 -7.77 11.52
N PRO A 875 -5.09 -6.56 11.49
CA PRO A 875 -5.22 -5.63 12.61
C PRO A 875 -6.66 -5.15 12.75
N ARG A 876 -7.18 -5.15 13.98
CA ARG A 876 -8.50 -4.57 14.28
C ARG A 876 -8.46 -3.06 14.37
N MET A 877 -7.33 -2.48 14.78
CA MET A 877 -7.17 -1.03 14.91
C MET A 877 -5.88 -0.61 14.21
N THR A 878 -5.99 0.37 13.33
CA THR A 878 -4.86 0.99 12.63
C THR A 878 -4.99 2.50 12.66
N GLY A 879 -3.88 3.20 12.67
CA GLY A 879 -3.90 4.65 12.65
C GLY A 879 -2.52 5.26 12.62
N GLY A 880 -2.49 6.57 12.79
CA GLY A 880 -1.23 7.31 12.87
C GLY A 880 -1.38 8.71 13.42
N ILE A 881 -0.25 9.30 13.72
CA ILE A 881 -0.11 10.65 14.24
C ILE A 881 0.96 11.36 13.44
N SER A 882 0.62 12.50 12.85
CA SER A 882 1.56 13.38 12.16
C SER A 882 1.64 14.71 12.90
N ILE A 883 2.84 15.14 13.24
CA ILE A 883 3.10 16.39 13.94
C ILE A 883 4.00 17.25 13.07
N ASN A 884 3.52 18.41 12.66
CA ASN A 884 4.28 19.39 11.89
C ASN A 884 4.41 20.65 12.76
N LEU A 885 5.61 20.95 13.21
CA LEU A 885 5.96 22.13 13.96
C LEU A 885 6.87 23.01 13.12
N ARG A 886 6.47 24.23 12.87
CA ARG A 886 7.28 25.23 12.16
C ARG A 886 7.50 26.47 13.03
N TYR A 887 8.72 26.93 13.05
CA TYR A 887 9.12 28.22 13.65
C TYR A 887 9.93 29.02 12.63
N LYS A 888 9.33 30.04 12.04
CA LYS A 888 9.94 30.85 10.97
C LYS A 888 10.40 29.97 9.80
N ALA A 889 11.74 29.84 9.62
CA ALA A 889 12.37 29.04 8.58
C ALA A 889 12.61 27.57 8.98
N PHE A 890 12.53 27.25 10.28
CA PHE A 890 12.77 25.88 10.76
C PHE A 890 11.46 25.09 10.84
N SER A 891 11.48 23.85 10.39
CA SER A 891 10.37 22.94 10.55
C SER A 891 10.80 21.58 11.06
N ILE A 892 9.98 20.98 11.93
CA ILE A 892 10.12 19.62 12.42
C ILE A 892 8.87 18.86 12.03
N ASN A 893 9.02 17.80 11.24
CA ASN A 893 7.92 16.96 10.84
C ASN A 893 8.15 15.56 11.39
N THR A 894 7.17 15.02 12.10
CA THR A 894 7.19 13.67 12.65
C THR A 894 5.97 12.91 12.15
N ASN A 895 6.17 11.70 11.65
CA ASN A 895 5.11 10.82 11.25
C ASN A 895 5.22 9.49 11.98
N CYS A 896 4.14 9.09 12.65
CA CYS A 896 4.03 7.85 13.39
C CYS A 896 2.86 7.03 12.85
N SER A 897 2.97 5.72 12.90
CA SER A 897 1.87 4.78 12.62
C SER A 897 1.77 3.74 13.72
N PHE A 898 0.57 3.24 13.93
CA PHE A 898 0.34 2.17 14.89
C PHE A 898 -0.64 1.14 14.35
N THR A 899 -0.44 -0.08 14.82
CA THR A 899 -1.31 -1.23 14.57
C THR A 899 -1.56 -1.89 15.92
N LEU A 900 -2.82 -2.15 16.26
CA LEU A 900 -3.21 -2.74 17.54
C LEU A 900 -4.17 -3.90 17.33
N ARG A 901 -4.14 -4.86 18.26
CA ARG A 901 -4.97 -6.07 18.25
C ARG A 901 -4.82 -6.87 16.96
N ARG A 902 -3.59 -7.26 16.69
CA ARG A 902 -3.18 -8.15 15.62
C ARG A 902 -2.44 -9.33 16.23
N ASP A 903 -2.73 -10.54 15.77
CA ASP A 903 -1.99 -11.72 16.16
C ASP A 903 -1.13 -12.18 14.99
N ILE A 904 0.14 -12.46 15.27
CA ILE A 904 1.10 -12.94 14.28
C ILE A 904 1.69 -14.28 14.71
N ILE A 905 2.07 -15.09 13.74
CA ILE A 905 2.85 -16.30 13.98
C ILE A 905 4.33 -15.98 13.81
N ASN A 906 5.11 -16.10 14.89
CA ASN A 906 6.54 -15.89 14.86
C ASN A 906 7.28 -17.10 14.25
N LYS A 907 7.16 -17.23 12.92
CA LYS A 907 7.82 -18.28 12.16
C LYS A 907 9.34 -18.26 12.33
N ALA A 908 9.93 -17.06 12.46
CA ALA A 908 11.36 -16.89 12.67
C ALA A 908 11.86 -17.53 13.98
N LEU A 909 11.08 -17.46 15.05
CA LEU A 909 11.39 -18.14 16.32
C LEU A 909 11.21 -19.65 16.18
N ALA A 910 10.13 -20.08 15.55
CA ALA A 910 9.91 -21.51 15.29
C ALA A 910 11.06 -22.13 14.48
N ASP A 911 11.53 -21.45 13.43
CA ASP A 911 12.67 -21.90 12.61
C ASP A 911 13.96 -22.02 13.42
N ARG A 912 14.21 -21.07 14.35
CA ARG A 912 15.38 -21.15 15.25
C ARG A 912 15.33 -22.40 16.12
N PHE A 913 14.16 -22.79 16.61
CA PHE A 913 13.99 -23.99 17.42
C PHE A 913 14.01 -25.25 16.56
N ARG A 914 13.44 -25.23 15.37
CA ARG A 914 13.50 -26.33 14.39
C ARG A 914 14.93 -26.65 13.95
N ALA A 915 15.82 -25.66 13.92
CA ALA A 915 17.22 -25.84 13.56
C ALA A 915 17.94 -26.87 14.48
N TYR A 916 17.50 -27.00 15.74
CA TYR A 916 18.01 -28.01 16.65
C TYR A 916 17.53 -29.43 16.32
N GLY A 917 16.31 -29.57 15.82
CA GLY A 917 15.72 -30.87 15.45
C GLY A 917 16.12 -31.37 14.04
N THR A 918 16.98 -30.64 13.33
CA THR A 918 17.30 -30.93 11.92
C THR A 918 18.43 -31.97 11.69
N PRO A 919 19.27 -32.38 12.61
CA PRO A 919 20.30 -33.38 12.36
C PRO A 919 19.78 -34.83 12.36
N VAL A 920 18.69 -35.08 11.66
CA VAL A 920 18.06 -36.40 11.60
C VAL A 920 18.68 -37.27 10.53
N ALA A 921 18.82 -38.55 10.80
CA ALA A 921 19.23 -39.57 9.86
C ALA A 921 20.62 -39.35 9.24
N GLY A 922 21.62 -39.05 10.08
CA GLY A 922 23.00 -39.06 9.70
C GLY A 922 23.49 -37.84 8.92
N LYS A 923 22.75 -36.75 8.91
CA LYS A 923 23.16 -35.54 8.20
C LYS A 923 22.87 -34.29 9.05
N VAL A 924 23.89 -33.73 9.65
CA VAL A 924 23.84 -32.39 10.23
C VAL A 924 23.68 -31.38 9.09
N ASN A 925 22.60 -30.62 9.08
CA ASN A 925 22.44 -29.55 8.11
C ASN A 925 23.24 -28.32 8.53
N LEU A 926 24.33 -28.02 7.83
CA LEU A 926 25.13 -26.83 8.04
C LEU A 926 24.75 -25.69 7.10
N THR A 927 23.92 -25.93 6.09
CA THR A 927 23.53 -24.97 5.07
C THR A 927 22.10 -24.44 5.33
N GLY A 928 21.67 -23.42 4.59
CA GLY A 928 20.33 -22.88 4.70
C GLY A 928 20.03 -22.31 6.08
N SER A 929 19.09 -22.89 6.81
CA SER A 929 18.68 -22.49 8.16
C SER A 929 19.46 -23.21 9.26
N GLY A 930 20.68 -23.64 8.99
CA GLY A 930 21.51 -24.43 9.92
C GLY A 930 22.13 -23.66 11.08
N ALA A 931 22.07 -22.33 11.14
CA ALA A 931 22.60 -21.55 12.24
C ALA A 931 21.79 -21.78 13.52
N LEU A 932 22.50 -22.13 14.62
CA LEU A 932 21.88 -22.32 15.93
C LEU A 932 21.82 -20.99 16.69
N THR A 933 20.75 -20.76 17.43
CA THR A 933 20.61 -19.60 18.32
C THR A 933 21.00 -20.00 19.75
N PRO A 934 21.55 -19.10 20.62
CA PRO A 934 21.73 -19.40 22.02
C PRO A 934 20.41 -19.80 22.70
N ILE A 935 20.40 -20.91 23.40
CA ILE A 935 19.16 -21.46 24.01
C ILE A 935 18.98 -21.12 25.45
N GLU A 936 20.02 -20.58 26.10
CA GLU A 936 20.03 -20.25 27.52
C GLU A 936 18.96 -19.20 27.89
N ALA A 937 18.49 -18.43 26.91
CA ALA A 937 17.40 -17.47 27.09
C ALA A 937 16.00 -18.11 27.09
N TYR A 938 15.87 -19.40 26.79
CA TYR A 938 14.59 -20.08 26.64
C TYR A 938 14.50 -21.25 27.64
N ASN A 939 13.33 -21.39 28.24
CA ASN A 939 13.04 -22.44 29.18
C ASN A 939 12.56 -23.72 28.45
N PHE A 940 13.51 -24.52 27.95
CA PHE A 940 13.25 -25.80 27.29
C PHE A 940 13.15 -26.95 28.29
N TRP A 941 12.36 -27.96 27.89
CA TRP A 941 12.28 -29.20 28.62
C TRP A 941 13.58 -30.00 28.52
N THR A 942 14.10 -30.46 29.68
CA THR A 942 15.18 -31.42 29.83
C THR A 942 14.84 -32.34 30.99
N GLU A 943 15.54 -33.44 31.14
CA GLU A 943 15.37 -34.35 32.30
C GLU A 943 15.57 -33.65 33.64
N ASP A 944 16.43 -32.62 33.68
CA ASP A 944 16.69 -31.79 34.88
C ASP A 944 15.69 -30.61 35.00
N ASN A 945 14.94 -30.29 33.96
CA ASN A 945 13.98 -29.19 33.92
C ASN A 945 12.66 -29.64 33.29
N ILE A 946 11.90 -30.45 33.99
CA ILE A 946 10.65 -31.04 33.48
C ILE A 946 9.47 -30.06 33.39
N TYR A 947 9.51 -28.95 34.18
CA TYR A 947 8.49 -27.88 34.15
C TYR A 947 8.90 -26.74 33.24
N ALA A 948 8.94 -27.03 31.95
CA ALA A 948 9.42 -26.11 30.95
C ALA A 948 8.31 -25.44 30.16
N GLN A 949 8.65 -24.31 29.56
CA GLN A 949 7.73 -23.57 28.68
C GLN A 949 7.76 -24.09 27.25
N TYR A 950 8.90 -24.63 26.79
CA TYR A 950 9.11 -25.08 25.41
C TYR A 950 9.43 -26.58 25.37
N PRO A 951 8.96 -27.30 24.35
CA PRO A 951 9.29 -28.71 24.13
C PRO A 951 10.80 -28.97 24.07
N ASN A 952 11.18 -30.23 24.18
CA ASN A 952 12.57 -30.66 24.03
C ASN A 952 13.11 -30.36 22.61
N PRO A 953 14.09 -29.45 22.42
CA PRO A 953 14.63 -29.14 21.11
C PRO A 953 15.68 -30.14 20.65
N PHE A 954 16.19 -30.96 21.57
CA PHE A 954 17.31 -31.87 21.32
C PHE A 954 16.89 -33.25 20.83
N ASP A 955 15.64 -33.66 21.07
CA ASP A 955 15.15 -34.95 20.57
C ASP A 955 14.73 -34.82 19.09
N TYR A 956 15.68 -35.01 18.20
CA TYR A 956 15.45 -34.95 16.77
C TYR A 956 14.54 -36.09 16.23
N THR A 957 14.33 -37.18 17.00
CA THR A 957 13.44 -38.29 16.60
C THR A 957 11.99 -37.85 16.47
N ARG A 958 11.63 -36.72 17.14
CA ARG A 958 10.28 -36.10 17.11
C ARG A 958 10.06 -35.19 15.92
N SER A 959 11.12 -34.77 15.24
CA SER A 959 11.07 -33.72 14.20
C SER A 959 10.24 -34.09 12.96
N SER A 960 10.06 -35.38 12.64
CA SER A 960 9.36 -35.85 11.45
C SER A 960 7.87 -36.12 11.67
N ILE A 961 7.46 -36.55 12.85
CA ILE A 961 6.08 -36.97 13.13
C ILE A 961 5.37 -36.01 14.03
N ILE A 962 5.89 -35.72 15.21
CA ILE A 962 5.27 -34.78 16.16
C ILE A 962 5.51 -33.35 15.69
N GLN A 963 6.72 -33.03 15.23
CA GLN A 963 7.12 -31.67 14.87
C GLN A 963 6.82 -30.66 16.00
N PRO A 964 7.49 -30.75 17.14
CA PRO A 964 7.16 -29.94 18.35
C PRO A 964 7.16 -28.44 18.09
N PHE A 965 7.92 -27.97 17.11
CA PHE A 965 8.06 -26.55 16.74
C PHE A 965 7.39 -26.23 15.40
N ARG A 966 6.27 -26.88 15.09
CA ARG A 966 5.47 -26.59 13.90
C ARG A 966 4.86 -25.17 14.00
N TYR A 967 4.58 -24.56 12.85
CA TYR A 967 4.06 -23.17 12.81
C TYR A 967 2.61 -23.07 13.26
N ASP A 968 1.80 -24.08 12.98
CA ASP A 968 0.37 -24.12 13.15
C ASP A 968 -0.06 -24.43 14.58
N GLN A 969 0.57 -23.76 15.55
CA GLN A 969 0.24 -23.85 16.98
C GLN A 969 0.33 -22.51 17.68
N THR A 970 -0.39 -22.37 18.79
CA THR A 970 -0.44 -21.12 19.56
C THR A 970 0.86 -20.80 20.31
N LEU A 971 1.82 -21.72 20.41
CA LEU A 971 3.13 -21.51 21.04
C LEU A 971 3.87 -20.31 20.40
N PHE A 972 3.74 -20.14 19.07
CA PHE A 972 4.40 -19.08 18.32
C PHE A 972 3.47 -17.93 17.95
N MET A 973 2.24 -17.94 18.49
CA MET A 973 1.33 -16.82 18.30
C MET A 973 1.67 -15.69 19.27
N GLU A 974 1.98 -14.53 18.74
CA GLU A 974 2.38 -13.34 19.47
C GLU A 974 1.48 -12.15 19.15
N ASP A 975 1.41 -11.19 20.08
CA ASP A 975 0.76 -9.90 19.80
C ASP A 975 1.62 -9.09 18.83
N GLY A 976 1.10 -8.93 17.62
CA GLY A 976 1.70 -8.15 16.54
C GLY A 976 1.36 -6.65 16.61
N SER A 977 0.91 -6.15 17.76
CA SER A 977 0.67 -4.72 17.95
C SER A 977 1.97 -3.94 17.98
N TYR A 978 1.99 -2.77 17.33
CA TYR A 978 3.17 -1.90 17.35
C TYR A 978 2.82 -0.43 17.22
N PHE A 979 3.73 0.41 17.74
CA PHE A 979 3.81 1.83 17.47
C PHE A 979 5.14 2.12 16.78
N LYS A 980 5.11 2.70 15.60
CA LYS A 980 6.28 2.96 14.76
C LYS A 980 6.42 4.46 14.47
N ILE A 981 7.60 4.99 14.72
CA ILE A 981 8.00 6.31 14.22
C ILE A 981 8.54 6.10 12.80
N ASN A 982 7.75 6.49 11.78
CA ASN A 982 8.12 6.30 10.38
C ASN A 982 9.21 7.27 9.94
N GLY A 983 9.25 8.47 10.53
CA GLY A 983 10.27 9.45 10.23
C GLY A 983 10.18 10.70 11.11
N ILE A 984 11.35 11.30 11.33
CA ILE A 984 11.50 12.63 11.90
C ILE A 984 12.36 13.43 10.92
N SER A 985 11.85 14.53 10.42
CA SER A 985 12.62 15.44 9.54
C SER A 985 12.74 16.81 10.15
N VAL A 986 13.92 17.41 10.03
CA VAL A 986 14.23 18.78 10.45
C VAL A 986 14.70 19.54 9.21
N ALA A 987 14.06 20.63 8.89
CA ALA A 987 14.35 21.43 7.71
C ALA A 987 14.47 22.93 8.05
#